data_d49081ba7b48557ad46ec71522f6b9ce
#
_entry.id   d49081ba7b48557ad46ec71522f6b9ce
#
_cell.length_a   1.000
_cell.length_b   1.000
_cell.length_c   1.000
_cell.angle_alpha   90.00
_cell.angle_beta   90.00
_cell.angle_gamma   90.00
#
_symmetry.space_group_name_H-M   'P 1'
#
loop_
_entity.id
_entity.type
_entity.pdbx_description
1 polymer ?
#
loop_
_entity_poly.entity_id
_entity_poly.type
_entity_poly.pdbx_seq_one_letter_code
_entity_poly.pdbx_strand_id
1 'polypeptide(L)'
;MTAAPKRQDPNSEEDSVHIPNETAAPTKKPSRKKWFIIGGIVVLIVLVLSLTLGLYYGLKKKVSSFLICITSNLPTYYSWSSLSSGTRLKCIFSKEHGVVNDSAAKYNADRPQPSDVPDKSSNDSDDHDNDDDDDDDDDNNNNKGKGESASSSEETKKKEGPFVDLGYSQYEGNVLSSDIYEYLGIRYAKAPSDDLRWRAPVEPDSTTEVLKAQKYAPFCPGVNDRLGSTIDEDCLFVNVWAPANATSDSKLPVMVFFQSGGYIRNASPYINGSGLITASNNSIIYVNFNYRVGLFGFLAGKEIKEDGDLNAGLLDQRFLLKWVQEHIEEFGGDPEHVIIHGQSAGAGSVALQLVAYGGKDEGLFAGAIAESVFMPGLPEPDDIQYQFDRVVNATECSEEDDTLACLRGMDSSVLQAQNIKAPFDGRDYRSYFYWAPTTDGDMFPDFPSELYKKGDFAKVPLLTGSCTNEGSNYAVNAGSSAQFIRYMQNEYPYLTTEDTETILELYPKESALPKHDIWFPSASRAYAEVTFVCPTNNMLDAYAQHADPKTLWSYRYNVQITEFIEDGLGVPHVANAPAVFGPDYTAAKAGPSYRTYNAPMIPVVQSYWISFVRNLDPNKDRYEGTPQWETWGDDQHRLVFELNNNTMESVDQGQKDRCQAWLDMSDSTKQ
;
A
#
# COMPACT_ATOMS: atom_id res chain seq x y z
N MET A 1 -13.64 -53.32 39.91
CA MET A 1 -12.93 -53.70 41.14
C MET A 1 -11.78 -52.77 41.27
N THR A 2 -11.80 -51.98 42.10
CA THR A 2 -11.58 -51.37 43.41
C THR A 2 -10.86 -50.04 43.14
N ALA A 3 -11.47 -48.95 43.40
CA ALA A 3 -11.80 -48.21 44.61
C ALA A 3 -10.78 -47.08 44.88
N ALA A 4 -11.29 -45.87 44.84
CA ALA A 4 -10.60 -44.66 45.36
C ALA A 4 -10.60 -44.66 46.91
N PRO A 5 -9.82 -43.79 47.55
CA PRO A 5 -10.38 -43.07 48.69
C PRO A 5 -10.10 -41.56 48.69
N LYS A 6 -11.15 -40.88 49.00
CA LYS A 6 -11.58 -39.74 49.79
C LYS A 6 -10.55 -38.85 50.49
N ARG A 7 -10.86 -37.52 50.30
CA ARG A 7 -10.71 -36.32 51.12
C ARG A 7 -10.33 -36.47 52.61
N GLN A 8 -9.51 -35.48 53.03
CA GLN A 8 -9.66 -34.81 54.34
C GLN A 8 -9.10 -33.38 54.23
N ASP A 9 -9.96 -32.36 54.49
CA ASP A 9 -9.62 -31.07 55.05
C ASP A 9 -9.34 -31.23 56.56
N PRO A 10 -8.52 -30.34 57.17
CA PRO A 10 -9.07 -29.54 58.25
C PRO A 10 -8.58 -28.08 58.28
N ASN A 11 -9.54 -27.25 58.55
CA ASN A 11 -9.68 -25.97 59.22
C ASN A 11 -8.54 -25.34 60.04
N SER A 12 -8.54 -23.99 59.86
CA SER A 12 -8.45 -22.91 60.87
C SER A 12 -7.11 -22.61 61.52
N GLU A 13 -6.67 -21.35 61.29
CA GLU A 13 -6.39 -20.43 62.39
C GLU A 13 -6.29 -19.01 61.82
N GLU A 14 -7.16 -18.15 62.36
CA GLU A 14 -7.11 -16.69 62.23
C GLU A 14 -5.96 -16.15 63.06
N ASP A 15 -5.07 -15.32 62.46
CA ASP A 15 -4.21 -14.43 63.21
C ASP A 15 -4.48 -12.98 62.77
N SER A 16 -5.14 -12.28 63.68
CA SER A 16 -5.44 -10.86 63.64
C SER A 16 -4.17 -10.04 63.93
N VAL A 17 -3.69 -9.29 62.94
CA VAL A 17 -2.66 -8.27 63.18
C VAL A 17 -3.30 -6.88 63.36
N HIS A 18 -3.18 -6.38 64.55
CA HIS A 18 -3.52 -5.02 64.99
C HIS A 18 -2.74 -3.94 64.23
N ILE A 19 -3.46 -2.99 63.61
CA ILE A 19 -2.89 -1.73 63.10
C ILE A 19 -3.22 -0.63 64.13
N PRO A 20 -2.24 0.12 64.64
CA PRO A 20 -2.53 1.23 65.54
C PRO A 20 -3.03 2.47 64.78
N ASN A 21 -4.12 3.03 65.25
CA ASN A 21 -4.65 4.34 64.89
C ASN A 21 -3.64 5.46 65.15
N GLU A 22 -3.14 6.11 64.14
CA GLU A 22 -2.48 7.41 64.25
C GLU A 22 -3.49 8.52 64.02
N THR A 23 -3.64 9.35 65.03
CA THR A 23 -4.48 10.51 65.13
C THR A 23 -4.02 11.62 64.19
N ALA A 24 -4.92 12.08 63.33
CA ALA A 24 -4.72 13.22 62.45
C ALA A 24 -4.51 14.52 63.21
N ALA A 25 -3.40 15.20 62.97
CA ALA A 25 -3.12 16.57 63.43
C ALA A 25 -3.84 17.59 62.52
N PRO A 26 -4.33 18.72 63.06
CA PRO A 26 -5.13 19.69 62.35
C PRO A 26 -4.31 20.51 61.36
N THR A 27 -4.72 20.51 60.08
CA THR A 27 -4.14 21.35 59.02
C THR A 27 -4.40 22.82 59.28
N LYS A 28 -3.36 23.63 59.51
CA LYS A 28 -3.42 25.10 59.60
C LYS A 28 -3.77 25.71 58.24
N LYS A 29 -4.90 26.43 58.17
CA LYS A 29 -5.26 27.27 57.02
C LYS A 29 -4.17 28.30 56.74
N PRO A 30 -3.73 28.53 55.50
CA PRO A 30 -2.72 29.51 55.16
C PRO A 30 -3.25 30.94 55.42
N SER A 31 -2.37 31.80 55.96
CA SER A 31 -2.73 33.13 56.34
C SER A 31 -3.05 34.01 55.10
N ARG A 32 -4.04 34.94 55.27
CA ARG A 32 -4.46 35.90 54.21
C ARG A 32 -3.29 36.71 53.60
N LYS A 33 -2.15 36.87 54.26
CA LYS A 33 -0.95 37.53 53.71
C LYS A 33 -0.30 36.76 52.53
N LYS A 34 -0.37 35.43 52.50
CA LYS A 34 0.16 34.63 51.37
C LYS A 34 -0.63 34.81 50.10
N TRP A 35 -1.95 35.00 50.18
CA TRP A 35 -2.81 35.25 49.02
C TRP A 35 -2.57 36.62 48.36
N PHE A 36 -2.22 37.63 49.11
CA PHE A 36 -1.86 38.95 48.56
C PHE A 36 -0.53 38.95 47.83
N ILE A 37 0.44 38.15 48.28
CA ILE A 37 1.74 38.00 47.59
C ILE A 37 1.57 37.25 46.28
N ILE A 38 0.79 36.15 46.27
CA ILE A 38 0.50 35.37 45.06
C ILE A 38 -0.30 36.20 44.05
N GLY A 39 -1.32 36.94 44.51
CA GLY A 39 -2.10 37.86 43.68
C GLY A 39 -1.23 38.96 43.05
N GLY A 40 -0.29 39.55 43.83
CA GLY A 40 0.66 40.54 43.32
C GLY A 40 1.60 40.02 42.25
N ILE A 41 2.08 38.77 42.39
CA ILE A 41 2.95 38.12 41.38
C ILE A 41 2.17 37.82 40.09
N VAL A 42 0.93 37.36 40.20
CA VAL A 42 0.09 37.08 39.00
C VAL A 42 -0.23 38.39 38.26
N VAL A 43 -0.53 39.48 38.95
CA VAL A 43 -0.78 40.80 38.32
C VAL A 43 0.50 41.33 37.65
N LEU A 44 1.69 41.12 38.24
CA LEU A 44 2.95 41.51 37.64
C LEU A 44 3.28 40.72 36.37
N ILE A 45 3.01 39.41 36.37
CA ILE A 45 3.18 38.56 35.22
C ILE A 45 2.22 38.95 34.07
N VAL A 46 0.96 39.27 34.39
CA VAL A 46 0.00 39.71 33.37
C VAL A 46 0.39 41.09 32.81
N LEU A 47 0.91 42.00 33.62
CA LEU A 47 1.40 43.33 33.16
C LEU A 47 2.66 43.17 32.27
N VAL A 48 3.59 42.32 32.63
CA VAL A 48 4.79 42.03 31.78
C VAL A 48 4.39 41.37 30.47
N LEU A 49 3.47 40.41 30.50
CA LEU A 49 2.94 39.77 29.28
C LEU A 49 2.16 40.78 28.40
N SER A 50 1.39 41.67 28.98
CA SER A 50 0.65 42.69 28.24
C SER A 50 1.58 43.74 27.61
N LEU A 51 2.66 44.15 28.31
CA LEU A 51 3.69 45.06 27.78
C LEU A 51 4.52 44.40 26.66
N THR A 52 4.87 43.12 26.79
CA THR A 52 5.58 42.36 25.74
C THR A 52 4.70 42.12 24.54
N LEU A 53 3.40 41.81 24.72
CA LEU A 53 2.43 41.71 23.64
C LEU A 53 2.17 43.08 22.97
N GLY A 54 2.07 44.17 23.74
CA GLY A 54 1.92 45.52 23.19
C GLY A 54 3.11 45.96 22.32
N LEU A 55 4.34 45.69 22.76
CA LEU A 55 5.56 45.90 21.99
C LEU A 55 5.62 45.00 20.77
N TYR A 56 5.17 43.76 20.88
CA TYR A 56 5.09 42.79 19.78
C TYR A 56 4.08 43.23 18.71
N TYR A 57 2.89 43.73 19.10
CA TYR A 57 1.88 44.25 18.17
C TYR A 57 2.21 45.61 17.58
N GLY A 58 2.95 46.45 18.31
CA GLY A 58 3.44 47.72 17.78
C GLY A 58 4.50 47.59 16.68
N LEU A 59 5.24 46.50 16.68
CA LEU A 59 6.23 46.14 15.65
C LEU A 59 5.61 45.45 14.41
N LYS A 60 4.31 45.06 14.43
CA LYS A 60 3.65 44.27 13.40
C LYS A 60 3.52 44.93 12.04
N LYS A 61 3.66 46.24 11.92
CA LYS A 61 3.64 46.93 10.59
C LYS A 61 4.91 46.73 9.78
N LYS A 62 5.97 46.09 10.31
CA LYS A 62 7.21 45.77 9.59
C LYS A 62 7.55 44.28 9.50
N VAL A 63 6.72 43.39 10.08
CA VAL A 63 7.07 41.97 10.25
C VAL A 63 6.05 41.01 9.65
N SER A 64 5.04 41.48 8.90
CA SER A 64 4.03 40.63 8.25
C SER A 64 4.60 39.61 7.23
N SER A 65 5.86 39.77 6.83
CA SER A 65 6.53 38.82 5.92
C SER A 65 7.36 37.76 6.66
N PHE A 66 7.42 37.80 7.99
CA PHE A 66 8.30 36.95 8.79
C PHE A 66 7.56 35.78 9.47
N LEU A 67 6.25 35.79 9.51
CA LEU A 67 5.46 34.88 10.36
C LEU A 67 4.87 33.66 9.64
N ILE A 68 5.09 33.51 8.34
CA ILE A 68 4.60 32.32 7.59
C ILE A 68 5.56 31.12 7.70
N CYS A 69 6.74 31.29 8.30
CA CYS A 69 7.74 30.21 8.46
C CYS A 69 7.78 29.53 9.84
N ILE A 70 6.91 29.86 10.80
CA ILE A 70 7.06 29.38 12.19
C ILE A 70 5.85 28.55 12.71
N THR A 71 5.06 27.96 11.86
CA THR A 71 4.01 27.04 12.33
C THR A 71 4.19 25.62 11.78
N SER A 72 5.35 25.04 12.07
CA SER A 72 5.51 23.58 12.11
C SER A 72 6.52 23.27 13.22
N ASN A 73 6.07 22.55 14.21
CA ASN A 73 6.83 22.14 15.42
C ASN A 73 8.08 21.35 15.03
N LEU A 74 9.25 22.02 14.97
CA LEU A 74 10.58 21.38 15.00
C LEU A 74 11.59 22.38 15.58
N PRO A 75 12.48 21.98 16.49
CA PRO A 75 13.51 22.86 17.01
C PRO A 75 14.63 23.04 15.98
N THR A 76 14.73 24.25 15.46
CA THR A 76 15.83 24.65 14.57
C THR A 76 16.58 25.83 15.15
N TYR A 77 17.91 25.75 15.21
CA TYR A 77 18.79 26.84 15.56
C TYR A 77 19.11 27.67 14.31
N TYR A 78 19.09 29.00 14.41
CA TYR A 78 19.41 29.94 13.34
C TYR A 78 20.72 30.63 13.58
N SER A 79 21.56 30.80 12.55
CA SER A 79 22.67 31.76 12.53
C SER A 79 22.43 32.85 11.51
N TRP A 80 22.75 34.11 11.86
CA TRP A 80 22.55 35.29 11.03
C TRP A 80 23.88 35.73 10.43
N SER A 81 23.87 36.05 9.13
CA SER A 81 24.88 36.90 8.53
C SER A 81 24.19 38.12 7.92
N SER A 82 24.68 39.31 8.31
CA SER A 82 24.17 40.60 7.85
C SER A 82 24.74 40.96 6.49
N LEU A 83 23.86 41.32 5.54
CA LEU A 83 24.24 41.96 4.30
C LEU A 83 23.47 43.26 4.12
N SER A 84 24.21 44.28 3.78
CA SER A 84 23.72 45.64 3.55
C SER A 84 22.97 45.76 2.22
N SER A 85 21.87 46.55 2.30
CA SER A 85 21.12 47.19 1.19
C SER A 85 20.85 46.41 -0.09
N GLY A 86 19.61 45.99 -0.26
CA GLY A 86 18.98 45.96 -1.58
C GLY A 86 18.89 44.64 -2.30
N THR A 87 18.89 43.48 -1.62
CA THR A 87 18.81 42.20 -2.34
C THR A 87 18.03 41.11 -1.59
N ARG A 88 17.36 40.27 -2.33
CA ARG A 88 16.51 39.14 -1.88
C ARG A 88 17.19 38.28 -0.82
N LEU A 89 16.49 38.03 0.31
CA LEU A 89 16.88 37.04 1.28
C LEU A 89 16.83 35.62 0.67
N LYS A 90 17.98 34.95 0.66
CA LYS A 90 18.04 33.49 0.47
C LYS A 90 18.17 32.83 1.83
N CYS A 91 17.24 31.95 2.16
CA CYS A 91 17.37 31.07 3.33
C CYS A 91 18.36 29.96 2.98
N ILE A 92 19.47 29.87 3.70
CA ILE A 92 20.41 28.76 3.64
C ILE A 92 20.16 27.87 4.88
N PHE A 93 19.81 26.62 4.63
CA PHE A 93 19.64 25.61 5.66
C PHE A 93 20.95 24.83 5.82
N SER A 94 21.48 24.74 7.03
CA SER A 94 22.51 23.75 7.37
C SER A 94 21.82 22.60 8.13
N LYS A 95 21.97 21.40 7.59
CA LYS A 95 21.51 20.14 8.22
C LYS A 95 22.55 19.67 9.23
N GLU A 96 22.20 19.63 10.49
CA GLU A 96 22.84 18.72 11.43
C GLU A 96 21.76 17.97 12.22
N HIS A 97 21.86 16.66 12.12
CA HIS A 97 21.22 15.55 12.85
C HIS A 97 19.79 15.14 12.44
N GLY A 98 19.73 13.92 11.88
CA GLY A 98 18.57 13.02 11.93
C GLY A 98 17.52 13.24 10.86
N VAL A 99 17.90 13.13 9.60
CA VAL A 99 16.91 13.03 8.51
C VAL A 99 16.47 11.59 8.39
N VAL A 100 15.24 11.33 8.80
CA VAL A 100 14.47 10.22 8.25
C VAL A 100 14.35 10.51 6.74
N ASN A 101 14.90 9.65 5.93
CA ASN A 101 14.86 9.82 4.48
C ASN A 101 13.40 9.77 4.03
N ASP A 102 12.85 10.90 3.66
CA ASP A 102 11.48 11.06 3.16
C ASP A 102 11.38 10.65 1.68
N SER A 103 12.03 9.52 1.33
CA SER A 103 11.91 8.93 0.00
C SER A 103 10.47 8.48 -0.29
N ALA A 104 9.72 8.10 0.74
CA ALA A 104 8.29 7.83 0.62
C ALA A 104 7.48 9.11 0.36
N ALA A 105 7.90 10.27 0.89
CA ALA A 105 7.22 11.54 0.62
C ALA A 105 7.51 12.08 -0.78
N LYS A 106 8.70 11.81 -1.35
CA LYS A 106 8.98 12.12 -2.76
C LYS A 106 8.15 11.27 -3.72
N TYR A 107 7.83 10.03 -3.34
CA TYR A 107 6.94 9.16 -4.11
C TYR A 107 5.50 9.73 -4.21
N ASN A 108 5.09 10.59 -3.28
CA ASN A 108 3.77 11.21 -3.24
C ASN A 108 3.65 12.53 -4.01
N ALA A 109 4.76 13.23 -4.28
CA ALA A 109 4.73 14.52 -4.96
C ALA A 109 4.53 14.42 -6.49
N ASP A 110 4.71 13.21 -7.04
CA ASP A 110 4.69 12.95 -8.48
C ASP A 110 3.58 11.95 -8.88
N ARG A 111 2.48 11.93 -8.16
CA ARG A 111 1.28 11.15 -8.56
C ARG A 111 0.73 11.76 -9.86
N PRO A 112 0.67 11.04 -11.00
CA PRO A 112 0.06 11.58 -12.20
C PRO A 112 -1.40 11.93 -11.92
N GLN A 113 -1.79 13.14 -12.27
CA GLN A 113 -3.21 13.52 -12.28
C GLN A 113 -3.84 13.00 -13.58
N PRO A 114 -5.14 12.73 -13.63
CA PRO A 114 -5.82 12.24 -14.83
C PRO A 114 -5.66 13.14 -16.06
N SER A 115 -5.24 14.41 -15.88
CA SER A 115 -4.95 15.38 -16.94
C SER A 115 -3.54 15.26 -17.54
N ASP A 116 -2.66 14.43 -16.92
CA ASP A 116 -1.24 14.35 -17.31
C ASP A 116 -0.92 13.12 -18.19
N VAL A 117 -1.94 12.35 -18.56
CA VAL A 117 -1.81 11.28 -19.54
C VAL A 117 -1.86 11.90 -20.92
N PRO A 118 -0.78 11.86 -21.73
CA PRO A 118 -0.79 12.44 -23.07
C PRO A 118 -1.79 11.72 -23.95
N ASP A 119 -2.72 12.47 -24.49
CA ASP A 119 -3.60 12.03 -25.57
C ASP A 119 -2.76 11.84 -26.84
N LYS A 120 -2.31 10.62 -27.11
CA LYS A 120 -1.56 10.30 -28.33
C LYS A 120 -2.50 10.09 -29.49
N SER A 121 -3.19 11.14 -29.93
CA SER A 121 -3.83 11.14 -31.24
C SER A 121 -3.66 12.49 -31.94
N SER A 122 -2.53 12.69 -32.59
CA SER A 122 -2.46 13.55 -33.78
C SER A 122 -1.16 13.26 -34.55
N ASN A 123 -1.34 12.94 -35.79
CA ASN A 123 -0.34 12.61 -36.79
C ASN A 123 0.70 13.71 -36.99
N ASP A 124 1.94 13.27 -37.08
CA ASP A 124 3.03 13.99 -37.71
C ASP A 124 2.81 14.04 -39.24
N SER A 125 2.92 15.22 -39.84
CA SER A 125 3.36 15.39 -41.21
C SER A 125 4.10 16.69 -41.29
N ASP A 126 5.40 16.57 -41.58
CA ASP A 126 6.34 17.63 -41.97
C ASP A 126 5.82 18.42 -43.16
N ASP A 127 6.04 19.75 -43.26
CA ASP A 127 7.01 20.33 -44.16
C ASP A 127 6.88 21.85 -44.31
N HIS A 128 8.06 22.48 -44.22
CA HIS A 128 8.64 23.60 -44.97
C HIS A 128 7.95 24.94 -45.19
N ASP A 129 8.70 25.91 -44.69
CA ASP A 129 8.77 27.34 -45.06
C ASP A 129 8.50 27.66 -46.53
N ASN A 130 7.77 28.76 -46.79
CA ASN A 130 8.28 29.90 -47.52
C ASN A 130 7.25 31.03 -47.57
N ASP A 131 7.86 32.21 -47.47
CA ASP A 131 7.28 33.54 -47.53
C ASP A 131 6.67 33.89 -48.90
N ASP A 132 5.91 34.94 -48.85
CA ASP A 132 5.70 36.05 -49.77
C ASP A 132 4.31 36.26 -50.37
N ASP A 133 3.76 37.35 -49.88
CA ASP A 133 3.13 38.52 -50.49
C ASP A 133 2.05 38.43 -51.59
N ASP A 134 1.07 39.29 -51.29
CA ASP A 134 0.35 40.24 -52.16
C ASP A 134 -0.87 39.85 -52.99
N ASP A 135 -1.91 40.55 -52.59
CA ASP A 135 -2.86 41.37 -53.38
C ASP A 135 -3.90 40.79 -54.35
N ASP A 136 -5.08 41.23 -54.01
CA ASP A 136 -6.15 41.84 -54.83
C ASP A 136 -7.03 41.07 -55.81
N ASP A 137 -8.31 41.35 -55.53
CA ASP A 137 -9.40 41.71 -56.46
C ASP A 137 -10.18 40.70 -57.29
N ASP A 138 -11.45 40.72 -56.92
CA ASP A 138 -12.67 40.92 -57.77
C ASP A 138 -13.17 39.89 -58.82
N ASP A 139 -14.45 39.76 -58.66
CA ASP A 139 -15.52 39.65 -59.67
C ASP A 139 -15.97 38.30 -60.26
N ASN A 140 -17.16 37.98 -59.78
CA ASN A 140 -18.36 37.75 -60.61
C ASN A 140 -18.27 36.82 -61.85
N ASN A 141 -18.96 35.70 -61.87
CA ASN A 141 -20.19 35.58 -62.67
C ASN A 141 -20.79 34.15 -62.72
N ASN A 142 -22.07 34.14 -62.69
CA ASN A 142 -23.04 33.08 -63.01
C ASN A 142 -22.61 32.07 -64.10
N ASN A 143 -22.85 30.79 -63.90
CA ASN A 143 -23.78 30.11 -64.81
C ASN A 143 -24.33 28.75 -64.29
N LYS A 144 -25.58 28.50 -64.64
CA LYS A 144 -26.36 27.28 -64.34
C LYS A 144 -25.82 26.02 -65.05
N GLY A 145 -25.81 24.92 -64.37
CA GLY A 145 -25.75 23.61 -64.98
C GLY A 145 -26.25 22.52 -64.00
N LYS A 146 -27.45 22.00 -64.28
CA LYS A 146 -28.05 20.84 -63.62
C LYS A 146 -27.16 19.60 -63.84
N GLY A 147 -26.88 18.88 -62.75
CA GLY A 147 -26.36 17.54 -62.76
C GLY A 147 -26.62 16.89 -61.40
N GLU A 148 -27.69 16.11 -61.32
CA GLU A 148 -27.95 15.22 -60.18
C GLU A 148 -26.84 14.18 -60.12
N SER A 149 -26.06 14.24 -59.04
CA SER A 149 -25.28 13.10 -58.57
C SER A 149 -25.50 12.97 -57.06
N ALA A 150 -26.10 11.89 -56.66
CA ALA A 150 -26.26 11.49 -55.30
C ALA A 150 -24.86 11.38 -54.64
N SER A 151 -24.51 12.33 -53.81
CA SER A 151 -23.42 12.14 -52.84
C SER A 151 -24.03 11.43 -51.62
N SER A 152 -23.77 10.16 -51.54
CA SER A 152 -23.85 9.44 -50.27
C SER A 152 -22.92 10.14 -49.29
N SER A 153 -23.47 10.98 -48.42
CA SER A 153 -22.82 11.33 -47.17
C SER A 153 -22.63 10.05 -46.39
N GLU A 154 -21.45 9.46 -46.43
CA GLU A 154 -20.99 8.59 -45.35
C GLU A 154 -20.97 9.47 -44.09
N GLU A 155 -22.07 9.47 -43.35
CA GLU A 155 -22.03 9.71 -41.93
C GLU A 155 -21.05 8.70 -41.40
N THR A 156 -19.84 9.15 -40.98
CA THR A 156 -18.97 8.40 -40.12
C THR A 156 -19.78 8.12 -38.86
N LYS A 157 -20.45 6.96 -38.83
CA LYS A 157 -21.01 6.40 -37.59
C LYS A 157 -19.83 6.37 -36.60
N LYS A 158 -19.91 7.24 -35.59
CA LYS A 158 -19.08 7.08 -34.37
C LYS A 158 -19.22 5.60 -34.00
N LYS A 159 -18.14 4.83 -34.03
CA LYS A 159 -18.14 3.48 -33.51
C LYS A 159 -18.60 3.58 -32.06
N GLU A 160 -19.76 3.03 -31.74
CA GLU A 160 -20.20 2.87 -30.37
C GLU A 160 -19.11 2.05 -29.63
N GLY A 161 -18.83 2.38 -28.36
CA GLY A 161 -17.85 1.67 -27.56
C GLY A 161 -18.27 0.20 -27.31
N PRO A 162 -17.39 -0.64 -26.79
CA PRO A 162 -17.76 -1.99 -26.41
C PRO A 162 -18.72 -1.94 -25.21
N PHE A 163 -19.79 -2.75 -25.27
CA PHE A 163 -20.78 -2.87 -24.21
C PHE A 163 -20.61 -4.21 -23.47
N VAL A 164 -20.85 -4.18 -22.17
CA VAL A 164 -20.97 -5.38 -21.33
C VAL A 164 -22.23 -5.25 -20.48
N ASP A 165 -22.98 -6.34 -20.34
CA ASP A 165 -24.15 -6.45 -19.47
C ASP A 165 -23.82 -7.38 -18.30
N LEU A 166 -23.77 -6.84 -17.10
CA LEU A 166 -23.43 -7.56 -15.86
C LEU A 166 -24.67 -7.99 -15.07
N GLY A 167 -25.87 -7.86 -15.69
CA GLY A 167 -27.13 -8.21 -15.04
C GLY A 167 -27.67 -7.13 -14.10
N TYR A 168 -26.82 -6.55 -13.26
CA TYR A 168 -27.22 -5.42 -12.39
C TYR A 168 -27.08 -4.06 -13.08
N SER A 169 -26.17 -3.94 -14.06
CA SER A 169 -25.95 -2.71 -14.84
C SER A 169 -25.27 -3.02 -16.15
N GLN A 170 -25.48 -2.16 -17.16
CA GLN A 170 -24.78 -2.21 -18.44
C GLN A 170 -23.70 -1.12 -18.48
N TYR A 171 -22.53 -1.45 -19.06
CA TYR A 171 -21.41 -0.53 -19.15
C TYR A 171 -20.89 -0.39 -20.59
N GLU A 172 -20.54 0.86 -20.96
CA GLU A 172 -19.85 1.17 -22.21
C GLU A 172 -18.40 1.54 -21.91
N GLY A 173 -17.44 0.78 -22.48
CA GLY A 173 -16.00 0.96 -22.31
C GLY A 173 -15.35 1.79 -23.42
N ASN A 174 -14.02 1.77 -23.45
CA ASN A 174 -13.16 2.37 -24.46
C ASN A 174 -12.60 1.30 -25.41
N VAL A 175 -12.20 1.71 -26.61
CA VAL A 175 -11.40 0.92 -27.54
C VAL A 175 -10.01 1.52 -27.62
N LEU A 176 -8.96 0.79 -27.19
CA LEU A 176 -7.58 1.23 -27.31
C LEU A 176 -7.02 0.91 -28.70
N SER A 177 -5.99 1.66 -29.12
CA SER A 177 -5.34 1.47 -30.43
C SER A 177 -4.63 0.11 -30.58
N SER A 178 -4.44 -0.61 -29.47
CA SER A 178 -3.85 -1.96 -29.40
C SER A 178 -4.85 -3.08 -29.57
N ASP A 179 -6.07 -2.82 -30.08
CA ASP A 179 -7.17 -3.77 -30.16
C ASP A 179 -7.52 -4.40 -28.80
N ILE A 180 -7.52 -3.58 -27.76
CA ILE A 180 -7.93 -3.92 -26.38
C ILE A 180 -9.16 -3.11 -26.03
N TYR A 181 -10.16 -3.76 -25.46
CA TYR A 181 -11.26 -3.12 -24.77
C TYR A 181 -10.86 -2.78 -23.34
N GLU A 182 -11.18 -1.58 -22.91
CA GLU A 182 -10.88 -1.06 -21.59
C GLU A 182 -12.16 -0.58 -20.93
N TYR A 183 -12.45 -1.12 -19.75
CA TYR A 183 -13.59 -0.71 -18.93
C TYR A 183 -13.05 -0.18 -17.60
N LEU A 184 -13.24 1.10 -17.34
CA LEU A 184 -12.72 1.79 -16.16
C LEU A 184 -13.84 2.26 -15.23
N GLY A 185 -13.75 1.92 -13.95
CA GLY A 185 -14.70 2.39 -12.94
C GLY A 185 -16.03 1.64 -12.94
N ILE A 186 -16.04 0.34 -13.21
CA ILE A 186 -17.19 -0.53 -12.97
C ILE A 186 -17.38 -0.67 -11.45
N ARG A 187 -18.59 -0.45 -10.95
CA ARG A 187 -18.90 -0.64 -9.53
C ARG A 187 -19.06 -2.11 -9.20
N TYR A 188 -18.20 -2.67 -8.38
CA TYR A 188 -18.28 -4.07 -7.95
C TYR A 188 -18.98 -4.23 -6.58
N ALA A 189 -19.06 -3.17 -5.78
CA ALA A 189 -19.76 -3.14 -4.50
C ALA A 189 -20.38 -1.76 -4.25
N LYS A 190 -21.38 -1.70 -3.38
CA LYS A 190 -22.02 -0.47 -2.94
C LYS A 190 -21.01 0.45 -2.24
N ALA A 191 -21.26 1.77 -2.25
CA ALA A 191 -20.44 2.74 -1.52
C ALA A 191 -20.31 2.33 -0.04
N PRO A 192 -19.08 2.17 0.49
CA PRO A 192 -18.86 1.73 1.87
C PRO A 192 -18.90 2.90 2.86
N SER A 193 -19.90 3.78 2.73
CA SER A 193 -20.10 5.00 3.54
C SER A 193 -21.23 4.82 4.56
N ASP A 194 -21.29 5.74 5.48
CA ASP A 194 -22.34 5.82 6.51
C ASP A 194 -22.46 4.50 7.30
N ASP A 195 -23.64 3.87 7.31
CA ASP A 195 -23.88 2.60 8.02
C ASP A 195 -23.08 1.41 7.48
N LEU A 196 -22.51 1.52 6.27
CA LEU A 196 -21.64 0.49 5.67
C LEU A 196 -20.16 0.69 6.00
N ARG A 197 -19.78 1.74 6.74
CA ARG A 197 -18.41 1.91 7.24
C ARG A 197 -18.03 0.77 8.15
N TRP A 198 -16.82 0.24 7.90
CA TRP A 198 -16.28 -0.90 8.67
C TRP A 198 -17.24 -2.10 8.71
N ARG A 199 -17.94 -2.34 7.59
CA ARG A 199 -18.71 -3.56 7.32
C ARG A 199 -18.20 -4.25 6.06
N ALA A 200 -18.50 -5.54 5.93
CA ALA A 200 -18.28 -6.27 4.70
C ALA A 200 -18.97 -5.57 3.52
N PRO A 201 -18.38 -5.60 2.31
CA PRO A 201 -18.99 -5.02 1.13
C PRO A 201 -20.30 -5.75 0.77
N VAL A 202 -21.22 -5.02 0.14
CA VAL A 202 -22.50 -5.56 -0.31
C VAL A 202 -22.70 -5.29 -1.81
N GLU A 203 -23.57 -6.09 -2.43
CA GLU A 203 -23.89 -5.99 -3.86
C GLU A 203 -24.26 -4.56 -4.29
N PRO A 204 -23.84 -4.13 -5.48
CA PRO A 204 -24.21 -2.84 -6.02
C PRO A 204 -25.72 -2.76 -6.32
N ASP A 205 -26.27 -1.55 -6.27
CA ASP A 205 -27.65 -1.32 -6.69
C ASP A 205 -27.78 -1.50 -8.21
N SER A 206 -28.89 -2.12 -8.66
CA SER A 206 -29.16 -2.32 -10.08
C SER A 206 -29.67 -1.04 -10.75
N THR A 207 -29.28 -0.84 -12.01
CA THR A 207 -29.83 0.22 -12.87
C THR A 207 -30.08 -0.28 -14.29
N THR A 208 -31.08 0.28 -14.95
CA THR A 208 -31.37 0.04 -16.37
C THR A 208 -30.67 1.02 -17.30
N GLU A 209 -29.95 2.00 -16.75
CA GLU A 209 -29.16 2.96 -17.52
C GLU A 209 -27.84 2.33 -17.95
N VAL A 210 -27.40 2.66 -19.17
CA VAL A 210 -26.05 2.32 -19.63
C VAL A 210 -25.05 3.29 -19.01
N LEU A 211 -24.19 2.78 -18.16
CA LEU A 211 -23.16 3.56 -17.49
C LEU A 211 -21.89 3.66 -18.34
N LYS A 212 -21.13 4.75 -18.18
CA LYS A 212 -19.86 4.95 -18.88
C LYS A 212 -18.70 4.43 -18.03
N ALA A 213 -18.11 3.32 -18.45
CA ALA A 213 -16.88 2.77 -17.88
C ALA A 213 -15.65 3.23 -18.69
N GLN A 214 -15.48 4.54 -18.84
CA GLN A 214 -14.50 5.17 -19.74
C GLN A 214 -13.43 5.99 -19.01
N LYS A 215 -13.51 6.08 -17.69
CA LYS A 215 -12.58 6.83 -16.83
C LYS A 215 -12.44 6.13 -15.50
N TYR A 216 -11.27 6.24 -14.90
CA TYR A 216 -11.10 5.80 -13.52
C TYR A 216 -12.11 6.48 -12.60
N ALA A 217 -12.76 5.68 -11.77
CA ALA A 217 -13.55 6.15 -10.65
C ALA A 217 -12.65 6.63 -9.50
N PRO A 218 -13.19 7.28 -8.46
CA PRO A 218 -12.40 7.67 -7.29
C PRO A 218 -11.70 6.48 -6.64
N PHE A 219 -10.51 6.73 -6.07
CA PHE A 219 -9.75 5.77 -5.26
C PHE A 219 -10.10 5.91 -3.80
N CYS A 220 -9.93 4.83 -3.04
CA CYS A 220 -10.20 4.84 -1.61
C CYS A 220 -9.24 5.78 -0.86
N PRO A 221 -9.75 6.51 0.15
CA PRO A 221 -8.95 7.48 0.89
C PRO A 221 -7.81 6.81 1.65
N GLY A 222 -6.59 7.14 1.27
CA GLY A 222 -5.37 6.72 1.97
C GLY A 222 -4.96 7.69 3.07
N VAL A 223 -3.95 7.29 3.84
CA VAL A 223 -3.37 8.08 4.92
C VAL A 223 -2.86 9.42 4.39
N ASN A 224 -3.34 10.53 5.00
CA ASN A 224 -3.05 11.91 4.62
C ASN A 224 -3.48 12.31 3.20
N ASP A 225 -4.27 11.52 2.50
CA ASP A 225 -4.83 11.91 1.21
C ASP A 225 -5.84 13.04 1.38
N ARG A 226 -6.07 13.79 0.32
CA ARG A 226 -7.07 14.86 0.28
C ARG A 226 -8.30 14.37 -0.48
N LEU A 227 -9.46 14.38 0.17
CA LEU A 227 -10.72 14.08 -0.48
C LEU A 227 -11.04 15.07 -1.61
N GLY A 228 -11.64 14.56 -2.68
CA GLY A 228 -12.02 15.33 -3.87
C GLY A 228 -12.48 14.41 -5.00
N SER A 229 -12.49 14.90 -6.21
CA SER A 229 -13.03 14.14 -7.37
C SER A 229 -12.26 12.86 -7.72
N THR A 230 -11.04 12.69 -7.23
CA THR A 230 -10.20 11.50 -7.50
C THR A 230 -10.00 10.60 -6.31
N ILE A 231 -10.37 11.05 -5.10
CA ILE A 231 -10.26 10.30 -3.86
C ILE A 231 -11.54 10.54 -3.08
N ASP A 232 -12.32 9.48 -2.89
CA ASP A 232 -13.62 9.54 -2.24
C ASP A 232 -13.85 8.25 -1.45
N GLU A 233 -14.73 8.28 -0.45
CA GLU A 233 -15.14 7.10 0.30
C GLU A 233 -15.96 6.15 -0.59
N ASP A 234 -16.71 6.68 -1.57
CA ASP A 234 -17.34 5.88 -2.63
C ASP A 234 -16.30 5.45 -3.66
N CYS A 235 -15.61 4.34 -3.40
CA CYS A 235 -14.38 3.95 -4.07
C CYS A 235 -14.26 2.49 -4.52
N LEU A 236 -15.28 1.65 -4.28
CA LEU A 236 -15.22 0.22 -4.59
C LEU A 236 -15.53 -0.04 -6.06
N PHE A 237 -14.51 0.19 -6.90
CA PHE A 237 -14.57 0.06 -8.35
C PHE A 237 -13.49 -0.87 -8.90
N VAL A 238 -13.85 -1.54 -10.00
CA VAL A 238 -12.97 -2.45 -10.75
C VAL A 238 -12.75 -1.93 -12.16
N ASN A 239 -11.59 -2.24 -12.72
CA ASN A 239 -11.20 -1.93 -14.08
C ASN A 239 -10.83 -3.24 -14.78
N VAL A 240 -11.28 -3.42 -16.03
CA VAL A 240 -11.05 -4.63 -16.82
C VAL A 240 -10.48 -4.27 -18.18
N TRP A 241 -9.42 -4.96 -18.58
CA TRP A 241 -8.84 -4.90 -19.92
C TRP A 241 -8.92 -6.28 -20.55
N ALA A 242 -9.51 -6.34 -21.74
CA ALA A 242 -9.70 -7.59 -22.48
C ALA A 242 -9.34 -7.40 -23.96
N PRO A 243 -8.83 -8.42 -24.64
CA PRO A 243 -8.66 -8.38 -26.10
C PRO A 243 -9.97 -8.05 -26.80
N ALA A 244 -9.95 -7.18 -27.80
CA ALA A 244 -11.17 -6.72 -28.49
C ALA A 244 -11.92 -7.82 -29.26
N ASN A 245 -11.26 -8.93 -29.52
CA ASN A 245 -11.84 -10.12 -30.14
C ASN A 245 -12.29 -11.19 -29.15
N ALA A 246 -12.13 -10.95 -27.85
CA ALA A 246 -12.59 -11.88 -26.81
C ALA A 246 -14.14 -11.90 -26.78
N THR A 247 -14.67 -13.08 -26.56
CA THR A 247 -16.09 -13.38 -26.39
C THR A 247 -16.26 -14.28 -25.17
N SER A 248 -17.47 -14.46 -24.66
CA SER A 248 -17.74 -15.39 -23.54
C SER A 248 -17.22 -16.81 -23.76
N ASP A 249 -17.12 -17.24 -25.04
CA ASP A 249 -16.57 -18.56 -25.39
C ASP A 249 -15.04 -18.61 -25.42
N SER A 250 -14.34 -17.49 -25.26
CA SER A 250 -12.88 -17.41 -25.39
C SER A 250 -12.14 -18.07 -24.25
N LYS A 251 -12.70 -18.03 -23.04
CA LYS A 251 -12.14 -18.65 -21.83
C LYS A 251 -10.66 -18.31 -21.63
N LEU A 252 -10.34 -17.01 -21.67
CA LEU A 252 -8.98 -16.53 -21.48
C LEU A 252 -8.58 -16.54 -19.98
N PRO A 253 -7.33 -16.95 -19.66
CA PRO A 253 -6.81 -16.77 -18.30
C PRO A 253 -6.93 -15.34 -17.80
N VAL A 254 -7.31 -15.17 -16.53
CA VAL A 254 -7.57 -13.88 -15.90
C VAL A 254 -6.50 -13.58 -14.85
N MET A 255 -5.86 -12.43 -14.96
CA MET A 255 -4.90 -11.94 -13.96
C MET A 255 -5.55 -10.81 -13.16
N VAL A 256 -5.78 -11.03 -11.86
CA VAL A 256 -6.39 -10.05 -10.95
C VAL A 256 -5.31 -9.42 -10.09
N PHE A 257 -5.07 -8.12 -10.27
CA PHE A 257 -4.00 -7.39 -9.59
C PHE A 257 -4.47 -6.68 -8.33
N PHE A 258 -3.92 -7.07 -7.20
CA PHE A 258 -4.09 -6.45 -5.89
C PHE A 258 -3.08 -5.30 -5.73
N GLN A 259 -3.58 -4.09 -5.56
CA GLN A 259 -2.76 -2.89 -5.50
C GLN A 259 -1.83 -2.87 -4.28
N SER A 260 -0.63 -2.33 -4.49
CA SER A 260 0.34 -2.02 -3.45
C SER A 260 -0.05 -0.80 -2.62
N GLY A 261 0.75 -0.48 -1.59
CA GLY A 261 0.56 0.74 -0.80
C GLY A 261 0.56 0.54 0.70
N GLY A 262 1.06 -0.60 1.21
CA GLY A 262 1.25 -0.85 2.64
C GLY A 262 -0.06 -0.84 3.44
N TYR A 263 -1.17 -1.22 2.83
CA TYR A 263 -2.53 -1.14 3.39
C TYR A 263 -2.99 0.28 3.77
N ILE A 264 -2.13 1.27 3.64
CA ILE A 264 -2.42 2.66 4.00
C ILE A 264 -2.86 3.54 2.84
N ARG A 265 -2.79 3.05 1.59
CA ARG A 265 -3.26 3.74 0.38
C ARG A 265 -3.34 2.81 -0.83
N ASN A 266 -4.10 3.19 -1.85
CA ASN A 266 -4.02 2.59 -3.18
C ASN A 266 -2.84 3.23 -3.95
N ALA A 267 -1.67 2.57 -3.99
CA ALA A 267 -0.46 3.16 -4.55
C ALA A 267 -0.30 2.96 -6.06
N SER A 268 -1.05 2.03 -6.65
CA SER A 268 -0.89 1.61 -8.05
C SER A 268 -2.21 1.62 -8.83
N PRO A 269 -3.08 2.64 -8.66
CA PRO A 269 -4.44 2.61 -9.21
C PRO A 269 -4.47 2.69 -10.75
N TYR A 270 -3.42 3.22 -11.37
CA TYR A 270 -3.31 3.41 -12.82
C TYR A 270 -2.50 2.32 -13.53
N ILE A 271 -2.05 1.27 -12.81
CA ILE A 271 -1.42 0.14 -13.48
C ILE A 271 -2.48 -0.54 -14.34
N ASN A 272 -2.32 -0.44 -15.65
CA ASN A 272 -3.17 -1.12 -16.60
C ASN A 272 -2.46 -2.32 -17.23
N GLY A 273 -3.25 -3.31 -17.66
CA GLY A 273 -2.75 -4.56 -18.19
C GLY A 273 -2.42 -4.56 -19.69
N SER A 274 -2.57 -3.43 -20.38
CA SER A 274 -2.44 -3.39 -21.85
C SER A 274 -1.08 -3.90 -22.34
N GLY A 275 -0.01 -3.58 -21.60
CA GLY A 275 1.35 -4.08 -21.92
C GLY A 275 1.46 -5.59 -21.80
N LEU A 276 0.91 -6.19 -20.74
CA LEU A 276 0.91 -7.64 -20.54
C LEU A 276 0.00 -8.35 -21.55
N ILE A 277 -1.19 -7.80 -21.82
CA ILE A 277 -2.10 -8.34 -22.83
C ILE A 277 -1.42 -8.34 -24.20
N THR A 278 -0.79 -7.23 -24.60
CA THR A 278 -0.04 -7.13 -25.86
C THR A 278 1.13 -8.13 -25.88
N ALA A 279 1.92 -8.21 -24.81
CA ALA A 279 3.05 -9.13 -24.71
C ALA A 279 2.61 -10.61 -24.72
N SER A 280 1.40 -10.90 -24.26
CA SER A 280 0.80 -12.25 -24.31
C SER A 280 0.23 -12.64 -25.67
N ASN A 281 0.31 -11.75 -26.70
CA ASN A 281 -0.40 -11.89 -27.97
C ASN A 281 -1.93 -11.95 -27.78
N ASN A 282 -2.46 -11.08 -26.93
CA ASN A 282 -3.90 -10.97 -26.65
C ASN A 282 -4.52 -12.28 -26.11
N SER A 283 -3.81 -12.99 -25.23
CA SER A 283 -4.23 -14.30 -24.71
C SER A 283 -4.53 -14.32 -23.21
N ILE A 284 -4.62 -13.16 -22.55
CA ILE A 284 -5.00 -13.03 -21.16
C ILE A 284 -5.96 -11.84 -20.98
N ILE A 285 -6.70 -11.85 -19.87
CA ILE A 285 -7.45 -10.70 -19.36
C ILE A 285 -6.76 -10.16 -18.13
N TYR A 286 -6.78 -8.85 -17.96
CA TYR A 286 -6.23 -8.18 -16.79
C TYR A 286 -7.30 -7.39 -16.04
N VAL A 287 -7.30 -7.52 -14.71
CA VAL A 287 -8.22 -6.86 -13.79
C VAL A 287 -7.43 -6.10 -12.73
N ASN A 288 -7.80 -4.85 -12.47
CA ASN A 288 -7.28 -4.02 -11.40
C ASN A 288 -8.48 -3.39 -10.66
N PHE A 289 -8.36 -3.17 -9.35
CA PHE A 289 -9.48 -2.69 -8.54
C PHE A 289 -9.00 -1.91 -7.32
N ASN A 290 -9.91 -1.15 -6.72
CA ASN A 290 -9.70 -0.50 -5.45
C ASN A 290 -10.24 -1.35 -4.31
N TYR A 291 -9.63 -1.24 -3.13
CA TYR A 291 -10.13 -1.78 -1.87
C TYR A 291 -9.88 -0.74 -0.76
N ARG A 292 -10.66 -0.76 0.29
CA ARG A 292 -10.51 0.18 1.41
C ARG A 292 -9.15 0.03 2.06
N VAL A 293 -8.54 1.17 2.41
CA VAL A 293 -7.19 1.27 2.98
C VAL A 293 -7.17 2.25 4.16
N GLY A 294 -6.08 2.24 4.92
CA GLY A 294 -5.92 3.12 6.06
C GLY A 294 -7.03 2.94 7.09
N LEU A 295 -7.47 4.01 7.71
CA LEU A 295 -8.55 4.01 8.70
C LEU A 295 -9.84 3.37 8.17
N PHE A 296 -10.21 3.62 6.92
CA PHE A 296 -11.48 3.12 6.36
C PHE A 296 -11.47 1.62 6.09
N GLY A 297 -10.28 1.03 5.86
CA GLY A 297 -10.12 -0.40 5.58
C GLY A 297 -9.70 -1.24 6.78
N PHE A 298 -9.02 -0.63 7.77
CA PHE A 298 -8.29 -1.37 8.79
C PHE A 298 -8.40 -0.76 10.21
N LEU A 299 -9.41 0.08 10.47
CA LEU A 299 -9.74 0.43 11.86
C LEU A 299 -10.20 -0.83 12.58
N ALA A 300 -9.61 -1.09 13.75
CA ALA A 300 -9.91 -2.26 14.57
C ALA A 300 -10.08 -1.87 16.05
N GLY A 301 -10.83 -2.70 16.76
CA GLY A 301 -11.18 -2.55 18.16
C GLY A 301 -12.35 -3.47 18.47
N LYS A 302 -12.72 -3.58 19.74
CA LYS A 302 -13.81 -4.46 20.16
C LYS A 302 -15.17 -4.01 19.59
N GLU A 303 -15.39 -2.68 19.45
CA GLU A 303 -16.62 -2.13 18.90
C GLU A 303 -16.81 -2.52 17.43
N ILE A 304 -15.71 -2.53 16.64
CA ILE A 304 -15.73 -3.02 15.26
C ILE A 304 -15.97 -4.54 15.24
N LYS A 305 -15.37 -5.29 16.16
CA LYS A 305 -15.56 -6.73 16.26
C LYS A 305 -16.99 -7.10 16.68
N GLU A 306 -17.65 -6.29 17.51
CA GLU A 306 -19.00 -6.53 18.03
C GLU A 306 -20.12 -6.11 17.05
N ASP A 307 -19.98 -5.00 16.32
CA ASP A 307 -21.01 -4.46 15.41
C ASP A 307 -20.47 -4.00 14.07
N GLY A 308 -19.38 -4.53 13.61
CA GLY A 308 -18.78 -4.29 12.31
C GLY A 308 -18.09 -5.54 11.78
N ASP A 309 -17.21 -5.34 10.80
CA ASP A 309 -16.37 -6.39 10.24
C ASP A 309 -14.91 -5.92 10.23
N LEU A 310 -14.06 -6.61 10.96
CA LEU A 310 -12.62 -6.38 10.94
C LEU A 310 -12.05 -6.68 9.55
N ASN A 311 -10.90 -6.11 9.23
CA ASN A 311 -10.23 -6.35 7.94
C ASN A 311 -11.08 -6.00 6.71
N ALA A 312 -11.89 -4.95 6.79
CA ALA A 312 -12.83 -4.56 5.74
C ALA A 312 -12.18 -4.44 4.35
N GLY A 313 -10.92 -3.97 4.28
CA GLY A 313 -10.18 -3.90 3.01
C GLY A 313 -9.85 -5.28 2.40
N LEU A 314 -9.62 -6.30 3.23
CA LEU A 314 -9.41 -7.68 2.76
C LEU A 314 -10.73 -8.36 2.37
N LEU A 315 -11.83 -8.00 3.04
CA LEU A 315 -13.17 -8.43 2.66
C LEU A 315 -13.58 -7.84 1.31
N ASP A 316 -13.22 -6.59 1.01
CA ASP A 316 -13.43 -5.98 -0.31
C ASP A 316 -12.72 -6.77 -1.41
N GLN A 317 -11.48 -7.20 -1.16
CA GLN A 317 -10.71 -8.02 -2.10
C GLN A 317 -11.38 -9.37 -2.35
N ARG A 318 -11.84 -10.03 -1.29
CA ARG A 318 -12.52 -11.32 -1.42
C ARG A 318 -13.88 -11.20 -2.12
N PHE A 319 -14.58 -10.11 -1.88
CA PHE A 319 -15.83 -9.80 -2.58
C PHE A 319 -15.60 -9.55 -4.08
N LEU A 320 -14.53 -8.84 -4.44
CA LEU A 320 -14.15 -8.69 -5.84
C LEU A 320 -13.83 -10.03 -6.50
N LEU A 321 -13.14 -10.94 -5.83
CA LEU A 321 -12.90 -12.27 -6.40
C LEU A 321 -14.19 -13.02 -6.70
N LYS A 322 -15.23 -12.88 -5.86
CA LYS A 322 -16.57 -13.43 -6.14
C LYS A 322 -17.21 -12.73 -7.35
N TRP A 323 -17.09 -11.41 -7.42
CA TRP A 323 -17.53 -10.64 -8.60
C TRP A 323 -16.84 -11.13 -9.89
N VAL A 324 -15.53 -11.43 -9.83
CA VAL A 324 -14.79 -12.00 -10.97
C VAL A 324 -15.36 -13.36 -11.37
N GLN A 325 -15.66 -14.24 -10.41
CA GLN A 325 -16.28 -15.54 -10.67
C GLN A 325 -17.65 -15.42 -11.35
N GLU A 326 -18.42 -14.40 -11.01
CA GLU A 326 -19.78 -14.19 -11.52
C GLU A 326 -19.82 -13.50 -12.88
N HIS A 327 -18.84 -12.64 -13.20
CA HIS A 327 -18.97 -11.71 -14.31
C HIS A 327 -17.84 -11.74 -15.35
N ILE A 328 -16.71 -12.40 -15.08
CA ILE A 328 -15.53 -12.30 -15.97
C ILE A 328 -15.75 -12.97 -17.33
N GLU A 329 -16.68 -13.91 -17.45
CA GLU A 329 -17.08 -14.53 -18.74
C GLU A 329 -17.61 -13.50 -19.72
N GLU A 330 -18.30 -12.45 -19.26
CA GLU A 330 -18.84 -11.37 -20.10
C GLU A 330 -17.72 -10.57 -20.80
N PHE A 331 -16.51 -10.62 -20.26
CA PHE A 331 -15.31 -10.03 -20.86
C PHE A 331 -14.45 -11.05 -21.63
N GLY A 332 -14.89 -12.32 -21.72
CA GLY A 332 -14.19 -13.41 -22.37
C GLY A 332 -13.21 -14.16 -21.48
N GLY A 333 -13.24 -13.95 -20.15
CA GLY A 333 -12.39 -14.62 -19.18
C GLY A 333 -12.90 -16.00 -18.77
N ASP A 334 -11.99 -16.78 -18.21
CA ASP A 334 -12.28 -18.09 -17.62
C ASP A 334 -12.33 -17.95 -16.08
N PRO A 335 -13.51 -18.05 -15.43
CA PRO A 335 -13.62 -18.01 -13.98
C PRO A 335 -12.89 -19.18 -13.30
N GLU A 336 -12.70 -20.32 -14.00
CA GLU A 336 -11.92 -21.46 -13.46
C GLU A 336 -10.40 -21.25 -13.58
N HIS A 337 -9.93 -20.21 -14.33
CA HIS A 337 -8.52 -19.92 -14.53
C HIS A 337 -8.16 -18.48 -14.12
N VAL A 338 -8.43 -18.14 -12.86
CA VAL A 338 -8.12 -16.84 -12.24
C VAL A 338 -6.80 -16.92 -11.49
N ILE A 339 -5.86 -16.03 -11.79
CA ILE A 339 -4.58 -15.90 -11.09
C ILE A 339 -4.62 -14.61 -10.27
N ILE A 340 -4.56 -14.74 -8.95
CA ILE A 340 -4.39 -13.57 -8.08
C ILE A 340 -2.94 -13.12 -8.10
N HIS A 341 -2.72 -11.85 -8.33
CA HIS A 341 -1.40 -11.23 -8.43
C HIS A 341 -1.33 -9.98 -7.56
N GLY A 342 -0.26 -9.82 -6.82
CA GLY A 342 -0.07 -8.62 -6.01
C GLY A 342 1.39 -8.26 -5.84
N GLN A 343 1.62 -6.98 -5.51
CA GLN A 343 2.94 -6.45 -5.22
C GLN A 343 2.92 -5.71 -3.89
N SER A 344 3.95 -5.87 -3.02
CA SER A 344 4.00 -5.19 -1.73
C SER A 344 2.81 -5.59 -0.84
N ALA A 345 2.01 -4.64 -0.34
CA ALA A 345 0.77 -4.93 0.39
C ALA A 345 -0.23 -5.75 -0.44
N GLY A 346 -0.23 -5.60 -1.78
CA GLY A 346 -0.98 -6.49 -2.65
C GLY A 346 -0.49 -7.93 -2.61
N ALA A 347 0.83 -8.15 -2.54
CA ALA A 347 1.41 -9.49 -2.35
C ALA A 347 1.14 -10.03 -0.94
N GLY A 348 1.20 -9.17 0.08
CA GLY A 348 0.73 -9.50 1.43
C GLY A 348 -0.75 -9.89 1.43
N SER A 349 -1.59 -9.16 0.67
CA SER A 349 -3.00 -9.50 0.47
C SER A 349 -3.17 -10.87 -0.19
N VAL A 350 -2.39 -11.18 -1.25
CA VAL A 350 -2.38 -12.52 -1.87
C VAL A 350 -2.05 -13.59 -0.83
N ALA A 351 -0.97 -13.39 -0.05
CA ALA A 351 -0.60 -14.32 1.02
C ALA A 351 -1.71 -14.48 2.07
N LEU A 352 -2.37 -13.39 2.46
CA LEU A 352 -3.48 -13.42 3.42
C LEU A 352 -4.75 -14.08 2.83
N GLN A 353 -5.06 -13.86 1.55
CA GLN A 353 -6.18 -14.56 0.90
C GLN A 353 -5.94 -16.08 0.78
N LEU A 354 -4.68 -16.51 0.68
CA LEU A 354 -4.33 -17.94 0.68
C LEU A 354 -4.63 -18.63 2.02
N VAL A 355 -4.47 -17.95 3.15
CA VAL A 355 -4.75 -18.49 4.51
C VAL A 355 -6.14 -18.13 5.04
N ALA A 356 -6.87 -17.26 4.34
CA ALA A 356 -8.18 -16.78 4.78
C ALA A 356 -9.12 -17.94 5.08
N TYR A 357 -9.80 -17.89 6.26
CA TYR A 357 -10.72 -18.90 6.75
C TYR A 357 -10.08 -20.31 6.82
N GLY A 358 -8.79 -20.37 7.21
CA GLY A 358 -8.04 -21.64 7.30
C GLY A 358 -7.73 -22.25 5.93
N GLY A 359 -7.55 -21.41 4.90
CA GLY A 359 -7.26 -21.87 3.53
C GLY A 359 -8.43 -22.54 2.83
N LYS A 360 -9.66 -22.20 3.24
CA LYS A 360 -10.87 -22.74 2.63
C LYS A 360 -10.89 -22.49 1.12
N ASP A 361 -10.94 -23.59 0.39
CA ASP A 361 -11.11 -23.53 -1.06
C ASP A 361 -12.56 -23.17 -1.39
N GLU A 362 -12.75 -21.99 -2.00
CA GLU A 362 -14.03 -21.50 -2.51
C GLU A 362 -14.01 -21.40 -4.05
N GLY A 363 -12.99 -21.93 -4.71
CA GLY A 363 -12.83 -21.88 -6.16
C GLY A 363 -12.60 -20.47 -6.72
N LEU A 364 -12.12 -19.52 -5.88
CA LEU A 364 -11.99 -18.11 -6.29
C LEU A 364 -10.78 -17.85 -7.19
N PHE A 365 -9.78 -18.72 -7.15
CA PHE A 365 -8.55 -18.60 -7.96
C PHE A 365 -7.85 -19.94 -8.11
N ALA A 366 -7.14 -20.09 -9.23
CA ALA A 366 -6.42 -21.31 -9.63
C ALA A 366 -4.90 -21.22 -9.40
N GLY A 367 -4.36 -20.04 -9.15
CA GLY A 367 -2.93 -19.81 -8.92
C GLY A 367 -2.66 -18.43 -8.31
N ALA A 368 -1.43 -18.22 -7.82
CA ALA A 368 -1.05 -17.00 -7.14
C ALA A 368 0.34 -16.50 -7.55
N ILE A 369 0.48 -15.18 -7.72
CA ILE A 369 1.75 -14.47 -7.90
C ILE A 369 1.86 -13.43 -6.78
N ALA A 370 2.92 -13.51 -5.95
CA ALA A 370 3.12 -12.60 -4.83
C ALA A 370 4.51 -11.94 -4.90
N GLU A 371 4.57 -10.68 -5.31
CA GLU A 371 5.83 -9.96 -5.51
C GLU A 371 6.17 -9.12 -4.28
N SER A 372 7.24 -9.48 -3.56
CA SER A 372 7.68 -8.78 -2.36
C SER A 372 6.59 -8.76 -1.28
N VAL A 373 6.23 -9.93 -0.76
CA VAL A 373 5.16 -10.12 0.24
C VAL A 373 5.36 -9.18 1.43
N PHE A 374 4.52 -8.15 1.52
CA PHE A 374 4.53 -7.23 2.65
C PHE A 374 3.68 -7.82 3.78
N MET A 375 4.36 -8.31 4.81
CA MET A 375 3.72 -8.85 6.00
C MET A 375 4.08 -7.97 7.21
N PRO A 376 3.25 -6.97 7.56
CA PRO A 376 3.39 -6.26 8.82
C PRO A 376 2.97 -7.16 9.98
N GLY A 377 3.13 -6.72 11.21
CA GLY A 377 2.47 -7.39 12.33
C GLY A 377 0.96 -7.31 12.20
N LEU A 378 0.27 -8.40 12.49
CA LEU A 378 -1.20 -8.51 12.52
C LEU A 378 -1.66 -8.71 13.99
N PRO A 379 -1.60 -7.66 14.84
CA PRO A 379 -1.99 -7.77 16.24
C PRO A 379 -3.48 -8.12 16.38
N GLU A 380 -3.85 -8.66 17.54
CA GLU A 380 -5.26 -8.86 17.88
C GLU A 380 -5.97 -7.51 18.11
N PRO A 381 -7.30 -7.42 17.92
CA PRO A 381 -8.04 -6.17 18.12
C PRO A 381 -7.85 -5.54 19.52
N ASP A 382 -7.69 -6.37 20.56
CA ASP A 382 -7.45 -5.90 21.93
C ASP A 382 -6.07 -5.24 22.08
N ASP A 383 -5.06 -5.67 21.34
CA ASP A 383 -3.71 -5.11 21.33
C ASP A 383 -3.69 -3.67 20.75
N ILE A 384 -4.64 -3.36 19.85
CA ILE A 384 -4.71 -2.08 19.12
C ILE A 384 -5.97 -1.26 19.39
N GLN A 385 -6.75 -1.60 20.45
CA GLN A 385 -7.93 -0.85 20.87
C GLN A 385 -7.65 0.68 20.97
N TYR A 386 -6.45 1.06 21.40
CA TYR A 386 -6.04 2.47 21.50
C TYR A 386 -6.10 3.22 20.15
N GLN A 387 -6.06 2.52 19.00
CA GLN A 387 -6.23 3.17 17.69
C GLN A 387 -7.68 3.61 17.50
N PHE A 388 -8.65 2.76 17.86
CA PHE A 388 -10.07 3.09 17.88
C PHE A 388 -10.34 4.24 18.86
N ASP A 389 -9.87 4.13 20.11
CA ASP A 389 -10.05 5.13 21.16
C ASP A 389 -9.49 6.49 20.75
N ARG A 390 -8.35 6.51 20.01
CA ARG A 390 -7.78 7.74 19.46
C ARG A 390 -8.73 8.42 18.47
N VAL A 391 -9.37 7.66 17.60
CA VAL A 391 -10.31 8.20 16.62
C VAL A 391 -11.57 8.71 17.32
N VAL A 392 -12.14 7.94 18.23
CA VAL A 392 -13.31 8.32 19.05
C VAL A 392 -13.05 9.64 19.80
N ASN A 393 -11.90 9.74 20.47
CA ASN A 393 -11.54 10.95 21.24
C ASN A 393 -11.31 12.16 20.32
N ALA A 394 -10.76 11.97 19.12
CA ALA A 394 -10.45 13.06 18.20
C ALA A 394 -11.68 13.55 17.40
N THR A 395 -12.76 12.79 17.39
CA THR A 395 -14.02 13.11 16.70
C THR A 395 -15.14 13.52 17.68
N GLU A 396 -14.82 13.64 18.97
CA GLU A 396 -15.78 13.97 20.04
C GLU A 396 -16.89 12.91 20.22
N CYS A 397 -16.73 11.69 19.65
CA CYS A 397 -17.66 10.59 19.81
C CYS A 397 -17.59 9.90 21.19
N SER A 398 -16.60 10.24 22.02
CA SER A 398 -16.44 9.70 23.38
C SER A 398 -17.56 10.06 24.36
N GLU A 399 -18.37 11.07 24.04
CA GLU A 399 -19.52 11.48 24.87
C GLU A 399 -20.82 10.74 24.50
N GLU A 400 -20.81 9.93 23.42
CA GLU A 400 -21.97 9.18 22.94
C GLU A 400 -22.00 7.75 23.54
N ASP A 401 -23.20 7.23 23.80
CA ASP A 401 -23.39 5.88 24.33
C ASP A 401 -22.95 4.79 23.31
N ASP A 402 -23.11 5.08 22.00
CA ASP A 402 -22.68 4.23 20.89
C ASP A 402 -21.64 4.99 20.05
N THR A 403 -20.39 4.74 20.40
CA THR A 403 -19.24 5.42 19.76
C THR A 403 -19.07 5.03 18.30
N LEU A 404 -19.37 3.78 17.92
CA LEU A 404 -19.25 3.31 16.54
C LEU A 404 -20.36 3.89 15.65
N ALA A 405 -21.61 3.94 16.13
CA ALA A 405 -22.68 4.62 15.41
C ALA A 405 -22.39 6.12 15.24
N CYS A 406 -21.81 6.77 16.26
CA CYS A 406 -21.33 8.15 16.13
C CYS A 406 -20.29 8.29 15.01
N LEU A 407 -19.26 7.44 14.97
CA LEU A 407 -18.24 7.47 13.91
C LEU A 407 -18.85 7.22 12.53
N ARG A 408 -19.82 6.30 12.40
CA ARG A 408 -20.53 6.05 11.15
C ARG A 408 -21.31 7.26 10.65
N GLY A 409 -21.87 8.07 11.56
CA GLY A 409 -22.59 9.30 11.23
C GLY A 409 -21.71 10.50 10.90
N MET A 410 -20.36 10.40 11.03
CA MET A 410 -19.46 11.51 10.76
C MET A 410 -19.30 11.80 9.27
N ASP A 411 -19.06 13.06 8.93
CA ASP A 411 -18.62 13.44 7.58
C ASP A 411 -17.26 12.77 7.26
N SER A 412 -17.11 12.27 6.02
CA SER A 412 -15.88 11.59 5.56
C SER A 412 -14.63 12.45 5.76
N SER A 413 -14.76 13.78 5.67
CA SER A 413 -13.63 14.70 5.87
C SER A 413 -13.15 14.76 7.33
N VAL A 414 -14.05 14.56 8.29
CA VAL A 414 -13.72 14.48 9.72
C VAL A 414 -12.94 13.21 10.02
N LEU A 415 -13.42 12.07 9.49
CA LEU A 415 -12.72 10.79 9.62
C LEU A 415 -11.37 10.80 8.88
N GLN A 416 -11.33 11.36 7.67
CA GLN A 416 -10.08 11.48 6.90
C GLN A 416 -9.02 12.32 7.61
N ALA A 417 -9.40 13.31 8.39
CA ALA A 417 -8.47 14.06 9.23
C ALA A 417 -7.80 13.20 10.32
N GLN A 418 -8.41 12.05 10.68
CA GLN A 418 -7.88 11.05 11.60
C GLN A 418 -7.12 9.91 10.89
N ASN A 419 -7.21 9.82 9.58
CA ASN A 419 -6.48 8.85 8.76
C ASN A 419 -5.03 9.30 8.57
N ILE A 420 -4.26 9.24 9.65
CA ILE A 420 -2.88 9.75 9.73
C ILE A 420 -1.93 8.66 10.23
N LYS A 421 -0.64 8.84 9.96
CA LYS A 421 0.42 8.10 10.63
C LYS A 421 0.52 8.57 12.09
N ALA A 422 0.51 7.63 13.02
CA ALA A 422 0.69 7.88 14.44
C ALA A 422 1.75 6.94 15.03
N PRO A 423 2.32 7.24 16.20
CA PRO A 423 3.08 6.25 16.94
C PRO A 423 2.17 5.11 17.41
N PHE A 424 2.70 3.90 17.47
CA PHE A 424 2.09 2.84 18.26
C PHE A 424 2.16 3.18 19.76
N ASP A 425 1.32 2.56 20.57
CA ASP A 425 1.31 2.82 22.00
C ASP A 425 2.68 2.58 22.63
N GLY A 426 3.09 3.48 23.51
CA GLY A 426 4.40 3.47 24.15
C GLY A 426 5.61 3.72 23.24
N ARG A 427 5.40 4.16 21.99
CA ARG A 427 6.47 4.44 21.02
C ARG A 427 6.59 5.95 20.72
N ASP A 428 7.82 6.37 20.36
CA ASP A 428 8.16 7.79 20.21
C ASP A 428 7.88 8.35 18.81
N TYR A 429 7.95 7.50 17.77
CA TYR A 429 7.89 7.93 16.37
C TYR A 429 6.71 7.29 15.64
N ARG A 430 6.18 8.03 14.67
CA ARG A 430 5.10 7.56 13.81
C ARG A 430 5.57 6.37 12.99
N SER A 431 4.83 5.24 13.06
CA SER A 431 5.05 4.10 12.18
C SER A 431 4.74 4.46 10.74
N TYR A 432 5.41 3.80 9.79
CA TYR A 432 5.07 3.92 8.38
C TYR A 432 3.69 3.32 8.10
N PHE A 433 3.36 2.19 8.74
CA PHE A 433 2.20 1.36 8.44
C PHE A 433 1.31 1.20 9.68
N TYR A 434 0.83 2.33 10.21
CA TYR A 434 0.02 2.40 11.42
C TYR A 434 -1.31 1.65 11.30
N TRP A 435 -1.90 1.65 10.10
CA TRP A 435 -3.13 0.92 9.78
C TRP A 435 -2.75 -0.33 9.01
N ALA A 436 -3.08 -1.50 9.53
CA ALA A 436 -2.74 -2.80 8.97
C ALA A 436 -3.83 -3.83 9.28
N PRO A 437 -3.85 -4.98 8.59
CA PRO A 437 -4.71 -6.11 8.95
C PRO A 437 -4.51 -6.58 10.39
N THR A 438 -5.51 -7.27 10.95
CA THR A 438 -5.50 -7.83 12.31
C THR A 438 -5.81 -9.31 12.28
N THR A 439 -5.31 -10.04 13.27
CA THR A 439 -5.73 -11.41 13.56
C THR A 439 -7.08 -11.34 14.27
N ASP A 440 -8.18 -11.56 13.52
CA ASP A 440 -9.55 -11.27 13.95
C ASP A 440 -10.27 -12.47 14.60
N GLY A 441 -9.70 -13.66 14.46
CA GLY A 441 -10.26 -14.91 14.96
C GLY A 441 -11.32 -15.54 14.06
N ASP A 442 -11.65 -14.95 12.89
CA ASP A 442 -12.60 -15.45 11.89
C ASP A 442 -11.91 -15.64 10.54
N MET A 443 -11.60 -14.55 9.82
CA MET A 443 -10.83 -14.62 8.57
C MET A 443 -9.41 -15.13 8.83
N PHE A 444 -8.81 -14.71 9.94
CA PHE A 444 -7.51 -15.18 10.44
C PHE A 444 -7.65 -15.71 11.86
N PRO A 445 -7.90 -17.04 12.02
CA PRO A 445 -8.06 -17.65 13.35
C PRO A 445 -6.74 -17.75 14.14
N ASP A 446 -5.61 -17.49 13.50
CA ASP A 446 -4.27 -17.48 14.08
C ASP A 446 -3.35 -16.57 13.26
N PHE A 447 -2.11 -16.34 13.71
CA PHE A 447 -1.12 -15.61 12.91
C PHE A 447 -0.86 -16.31 11.57
N PRO A 448 -0.61 -15.56 10.49
CA PRO A 448 -0.36 -16.14 9.16
C PRO A 448 0.76 -17.19 9.15
N SER A 449 1.84 -16.96 9.90
CA SER A 449 2.95 -17.93 10.03
C SER A 449 2.50 -19.27 10.61
N GLU A 450 1.63 -19.24 11.63
CA GLU A 450 1.08 -20.46 12.24
C GLU A 450 0.07 -21.17 11.31
N LEU A 451 -0.75 -20.41 10.56
CA LEU A 451 -1.65 -20.99 9.56
C LEU A 451 -0.86 -21.69 8.44
N TYR A 452 0.18 -21.05 7.92
CA TYR A 452 1.08 -21.67 6.95
C TYR A 452 1.75 -22.92 7.50
N LYS A 453 2.32 -22.86 8.70
CA LYS A 453 2.98 -23.99 9.38
C LYS A 453 2.05 -25.18 9.60
N LYS A 454 0.76 -24.95 9.86
CA LYS A 454 -0.28 -26.00 10.01
C LYS A 454 -0.73 -26.57 8.67
N GLY A 455 -0.45 -25.92 7.55
CA GLY A 455 -0.94 -26.28 6.23
C GLY A 455 -2.38 -25.79 5.95
N ASP A 456 -2.84 -24.79 6.73
CA ASP A 456 -4.17 -24.18 6.64
C ASP A 456 -4.16 -23.04 5.61
N PHE A 457 -3.92 -23.39 4.35
CA PHE A 457 -3.88 -22.45 3.21
C PHE A 457 -4.38 -23.11 1.92
N ALA A 458 -4.85 -22.32 0.96
CA ALA A 458 -5.26 -22.79 -0.36
C ALA A 458 -4.04 -23.29 -1.16
N LYS A 459 -4.08 -24.55 -1.60
CA LYS A 459 -2.94 -25.28 -2.19
C LYS A 459 -2.88 -25.13 -3.70
N VAL A 460 -2.73 -23.89 -4.17
CA VAL A 460 -2.61 -23.56 -5.60
C VAL A 460 -1.15 -23.35 -6.01
N PRO A 461 -0.79 -23.45 -7.31
CA PRO A 461 0.53 -23.05 -7.79
C PRO A 461 0.91 -21.63 -7.39
N LEU A 462 2.15 -21.43 -6.95
CA LEU A 462 2.65 -20.18 -6.40
C LEU A 462 3.96 -19.73 -7.03
N LEU A 463 3.99 -18.49 -7.54
CA LEU A 463 5.17 -17.78 -7.96
C LEU A 463 5.39 -16.59 -7.03
N THR A 464 6.53 -16.52 -6.34
CA THR A 464 6.79 -15.44 -5.38
C THR A 464 8.28 -15.10 -5.31
N GLY A 465 8.62 -13.97 -4.72
CA GLY A 465 10.00 -13.55 -4.55
C GLY A 465 10.13 -12.11 -4.10
N SER A 466 11.35 -11.60 -4.06
CA SER A 466 11.65 -10.27 -3.53
C SER A 466 12.78 -9.58 -4.31
N CYS A 467 12.87 -8.26 -4.17
CA CYS A 467 14.04 -7.48 -4.58
C CYS A 467 15.19 -7.70 -3.60
N THR A 468 16.44 -7.50 -4.06
CA THR A 468 17.64 -7.76 -3.23
C THR A 468 17.71 -6.87 -2.00
N ASN A 469 17.23 -5.61 -2.08
CA ASN A 469 17.39 -4.61 -1.01
C ASN A 469 16.03 -4.02 -0.59
N GLU A 470 15.04 -4.86 -0.28
CA GLU A 470 13.65 -4.50 0.04
C GLU A 470 13.53 -3.37 1.07
N GLY A 471 14.35 -3.42 2.14
CA GLY A 471 14.27 -2.48 3.26
C GLY A 471 14.88 -1.10 3.00
N SER A 472 15.62 -0.91 1.91
CA SER A 472 16.41 0.31 1.71
C SER A 472 15.57 1.58 1.51
N ASN A 473 14.31 1.45 1.05
CA ASN A 473 13.37 2.57 0.93
C ASN A 473 12.77 2.99 2.28
N TYR A 474 12.82 2.13 3.29
CA TYR A 474 12.10 2.30 4.57
C TYR A 474 13.04 2.54 5.74
N ALA A 475 14.24 1.95 5.71
CA ALA A 475 15.16 1.98 6.83
C ALA A 475 15.55 3.40 7.24
N VAL A 476 15.63 3.59 8.56
CA VAL A 476 16.20 4.80 9.14
C VAL A 476 17.69 4.91 8.78
N ASN A 477 18.17 6.11 8.45
CA ASN A 477 19.60 6.36 8.29
C ASN A 477 20.29 6.40 9.65
N ALA A 478 20.52 5.22 10.24
CA ALA A 478 21.00 5.05 11.61
C ALA A 478 22.52 5.25 11.73
N GLY A 479 22.93 6.18 12.59
CA GLY A 479 24.34 6.40 12.97
C GLY A 479 24.78 5.55 14.16
N SER A 480 23.87 4.87 14.85
CA SER A 480 24.14 4.03 16.01
C SER A 480 23.21 2.82 16.10
N SER A 481 23.66 1.76 16.83
CA SER A 481 22.82 0.60 17.13
C SER A 481 21.53 0.99 17.89
N ALA A 482 21.60 1.98 18.76
CA ALA A 482 20.40 2.46 19.49
C ALA A 482 19.34 3.10 18.57
N GLN A 483 19.76 3.80 17.51
CA GLN A 483 18.82 4.33 16.51
C GLN A 483 18.23 3.21 15.66
N PHE A 484 19.02 2.21 15.29
CA PHE A 484 18.57 1.02 14.59
C PHE A 484 17.51 0.26 15.41
N ILE A 485 17.80 -0.07 16.65
CA ILE A 485 16.85 -0.81 17.50
C ILE A 485 15.57 -0.01 17.77
N ARG A 486 15.70 1.28 18.05
CA ARG A 486 14.51 2.14 18.22
C ARG A 486 13.63 2.15 16.97
N TYR A 487 14.22 2.16 15.78
CA TYR A 487 13.47 2.03 14.53
C TYR A 487 12.72 0.71 14.46
N MET A 488 13.39 -0.43 14.73
CA MET A 488 12.72 -1.73 14.72
C MET A 488 11.57 -1.79 15.72
N GLN A 489 11.75 -1.27 16.93
CA GLN A 489 10.70 -1.21 17.95
C GLN A 489 9.55 -0.24 17.60
N ASN A 490 9.79 0.76 16.77
CA ASN A 490 8.70 1.64 16.30
C ASN A 490 7.86 1.00 15.20
N GLU A 491 8.43 0.13 14.39
CA GLU A 491 7.70 -0.59 13.34
C GLU A 491 7.09 -1.91 13.86
N TYR A 492 7.74 -2.55 14.86
CA TYR A 492 7.30 -3.78 15.56
C TYR A 492 7.24 -3.52 17.06
N PRO A 493 6.12 -2.97 17.57
CA PRO A 493 6.03 -2.39 18.91
C PRO A 493 6.12 -3.41 20.05
N TYR A 494 5.92 -4.69 19.79
CA TYR A 494 5.93 -5.73 20.81
C TYR A 494 7.31 -6.42 20.97
N LEU A 495 8.33 -6.01 20.20
CA LEU A 495 9.69 -6.52 20.36
C LEU A 495 10.21 -6.31 21.80
N THR A 496 10.62 -7.40 22.43
CA THR A 496 11.17 -7.44 23.78
C THR A 496 12.65 -6.99 23.81
N THR A 497 13.22 -6.87 24.99
CA THR A 497 14.67 -6.61 25.13
C THR A 497 15.51 -7.77 24.59
N GLU A 498 15.08 -9.02 24.83
CA GLU A 498 15.77 -10.22 24.34
C GLU A 498 15.74 -10.29 22.80
N ASP A 499 14.59 -9.97 22.18
CA ASP A 499 14.49 -9.89 20.71
C ASP A 499 15.45 -8.85 20.14
N THR A 500 15.55 -7.67 20.79
CA THR A 500 16.45 -6.61 20.32
C THR A 500 17.93 -6.94 20.48
N GLU A 501 18.30 -7.72 21.48
CA GLU A 501 19.65 -8.26 21.63
C GLU A 501 19.94 -9.27 20.50
N THR A 502 19.02 -10.19 20.23
CA THR A 502 19.10 -11.13 19.11
C THR A 502 19.23 -10.42 17.75
N ILE A 503 18.42 -9.38 17.51
CA ILE A 503 18.49 -8.58 16.28
C ILE A 503 19.89 -7.94 16.13
N LEU A 504 20.50 -7.42 17.19
CA LEU A 504 21.86 -6.84 17.12
C LEU A 504 22.94 -7.88 16.82
N GLU A 505 22.78 -9.12 17.29
CA GLU A 505 23.71 -10.23 16.98
C GLU A 505 23.58 -10.67 15.52
N LEU A 506 22.34 -10.78 15.00
CA LEU A 506 22.06 -11.23 13.65
C LEU A 506 22.39 -10.17 12.58
N TYR A 507 22.30 -8.88 12.93
CA TYR A 507 22.55 -7.75 12.03
C TYR A 507 23.64 -6.82 12.55
N PRO A 508 24.89 -7.32 12.63
CA PRO A 508 26.01 -6.53 13.10
C PRO A 508 26.28 -5.34 12.20
N LYS A 509 27.01 -4.36 12.72
CA LYS A 509 27.43 -3.18 11.97
C LYS A 509 28.22 -3.56 10.72
N GLU A 510 27.84 -3.00 9.58
CA GLU A 510 28.48 -3.19 8.28
C GLU A 510 29.23 -1.92 7.82
N SER A 511 29.85 -1.99 6.63
CA SER A 511 30.41 -0.81 5.98
C SER A 511 29.30 0.14 5.52
N ALA A 512 29.48 1.44 5.71
CA ALA A 512 28.52 2.43 5.27
C ALA A 512 28.32 2.38 3.74
N LEU A 513 27.08 2.52 3.30
CA LEU A 513 26.72 2.66 1.89
C LEU A 513 26.77 4.14 1.46
N PRO A 514 26.87 4.42 0.15
CA PRO A 514 26.80 5.80 -0.36
C PRO A 514 25.63 6.59 0.26
N LYS A 515 25.88 7.81 0.71
CA LYS A 515 24.88 8.72 1.30
C LYS A 515 24.22 8.24 2.61
N HIS A 516 24.69 7.14 3.20
CA HIS A 516 24.09 6.54 4.39
C HIS A 516 25.10 6.36 5.53
N ASP A 517 24.57 6.38 6.75
CA ASP A 517 25.32 6.16 7.98
C ASP A 517 25.62 4.67 8.22
N ILE A 518 26.50 4.41 9.19
CA ILE A 518 27.15 3.11 9.39
C ILE A 518 26.20 1.97 9.81
N TRP A 519 25.01 2.27 10.36
CA TRP A 519 24.02 1.27 10.76
C TRP A 519 22.82 1.18 9.79
N PHE A 520 22.79 1.99 8.74
CA PHE A 520 21.76 1.89 7.71
C PHE A 520 21.71 0.52 7.02
N PRO A 521 22.86 -0.11 6.64
CA PRO A 521 22.80 -1.43 6.00
C PRO A 521 22.16 -2.49 6.90
N SER A 522 22.50 -2.51 8.20
CA SER A 522 21.92 -3.43 9.18
C SER A 522 20.42 -3.18 9.37
N ALA A 523 20.02 -1.93 9.53
CA ALA A 523 18.61 -1.55 9.65
C ALA A 523 17.80 -1.91 8.40
N SER A 524 18.35 -1.65 7.21
CA SER A 524 17.75 -1.98 5.93
C SER A 524 17.56 -3.49 5.76
N ARG A 525 18.58 -4.29 6.08
CA ARG A 525 18.50 -5.75 5.96
C ARG A 525 17.54 -6.35 6.98
N ALA A 526 17.59 -5.93 8.24
CA ALA A 526 16.69 -6.43 9.27
C ALA A 526 15.23 -6.17 8.92
N TYR A 527 14.91 -4.94 8.52
CA TYR A 527 13.57 -4.60 8.10
C TYR A 527 13.13 -5.34 6.82
N ALA A 528 14.03 -5.50 5.84
CA ALA A 528 13.76 -6.28 4.64
C ALA A 528 13.40 -7.73 4.98
N GLU A 529 14.17 -8.35 5.87
CA GLU A 529 14.00 -9.76 6.19
C GLU A 529 12.76 -10.00 7.03
N VAL A 530 12.49 -9.23 8.08
CA VAL A 530 11.27 -9.42 8.88
C VAL A 530 9.99 -9.11 8.09
N THR A 531 10.02 -8.11 7.21
CA THR A 531 8.80 -7.61 6.58
C THR A 531 8.47 -8.28 5.25
N PHE A 532 9.48 -8.70 4.47
CA PHE A 532 9.31 -9.16 3.08
C PHE A 532 9.92 -10.54 2.83
N VAL A 533 11.20 -10.71 3.13
CA VAL A 533 11.97 -11.87 2.67
C VAL A 533 11.65 -13.14 3.47
N CYS A 534 11.66 -13.03 4.81
CA CYS A 534 11.42 -14.19 5.67
C CYS A 534 9.96 -14.67 5.64
N PRO A 535 8.94 -13.78 5.64
CA PRO A 535 7.56 -14.22 5.41
C PRO A 535 7.39 -14.97 4.08
N THR A 536 8.04 -14.48 3.00
CA THR A 536 8.04 -15.17 1.69
C THR A 536 8.68 -16.56 1.77
N ASN A 537 9.86 -16.67 2.37
CA ASN A 537 10.57 -17.96 2.48
C ASN A 537 9.81 -18.95 3.38
N ASN A 538 9.29 -18.49 4.53
CA ASN A 538 8.49 -19.32 5.45
C ASN A 538 7.21 -19.86 4.78
N MET A 539 6.54 -19.01 3.99
CA MET A 539 5.40 -19.42 3.19
C MET A 539 5.78 -20.50 2.17
N LEU A 540 6.88 -20.34 1.43
CA LEU A 540 7.38 -21.33 0.46
C LEU A 540 7.75 -22.65 1.12
N ASP A 541 8.40 -22.61 2.28
CA ASP A 541 8.79 -23.82 3.05
C ASP A 541 7.54 -24.57 3.55
N ALA A 542 6.50 -23.84 4.00
CA ALA A 542 5.22 -24.43 4.37
C ALA A 542 4.52 -25.06 3.17
N TYR A 543 4.50 -24.38 2.03
CA TYR A 543 3.96 -24.92 0.79
C TYR A 543 4.69 -26.21 0.35
N ALA A 544 6.03 -26.23 0.41
CA ALA A 544 6.82 -27.41 0.06
C ALA A 544 6.50 -28.63 0.94
N GLN A 545 6.07 -28.39 2.20
CA GLN A 545 5.69 -29.44 3.15
C GLN A 545 4.24 -29.93 2.98
N HIS A 546 3.31 -29.05 2.59
CA HIS A 546 1.87 -29.30 2.66
C HIS A 546 1.15 -29.29 1.31
N ALA A 547 1.83 -28.88 0.21
CA ALA A 547 1.30 -28.82 -1.15
C ALA A 547 2.22 -29.57 -2.15
N ASP A 548 1.96 -29.44 -3.46
CA ASP A 548 2.87 -30.03 -4.47
C ASP A 548 4.11 -29.16 -4.65
N PRO A 549 5.30 -29.60 -4.21
CA PRO A 549 6.53 -28.81 -4.32
C PRO A 549 6.96 -28.50 -5.76
N LYS A 550 6.35 -29.15 -6.76
CA LYS A 550 6.64 -28.92 -8.19
C LYS A 550 5.91 -27.70 -8.75
N THR A 551 5.05 -27.07 -7.97
CA THR A 551 4.25 -25.91 -8.37
C THR A 551 4.65 -24.63 -7.64
N LEU A 552 5.88 -24.60 -7.13
CA LEU A 552 6.41 -23.49 -6.33
C LEU A 552 7.66 -22.91 -6.98
N TRP A 553 7.64 -21.62 -7.30
CA TRP A 553 8.77 -20.91 -7.87
C TRP A 553 9.09 -19.65 -7.08
N SER A 554 10.39 -19.43 -6.86
CA SER A 554 10.88 -18.25 -6.15
C SER A 554 11.90 -17.49 -6.99
N TYR A 555 11.94 -16.16 -6.80
CA TYR A 555 12.94 -15.31 -7.44
C TYR A 555 13.60 -14.33 -6.46
N ARG A 556 14.77 -13.86 -6.87
CA ARG A 556 15.40 -12.64 -6.33
C ARG A 556 15.65 -11.67 -7.48
N TYR A 557 15.04 -10.49 -7.39
CA TYR A 557 15.22 -9.46 -8.41
C TYR A 557 16.46 -8.62 -8.11
N ASN A 558 17.47 -8.66 -9.00
CA ASN A 558 18.76 -7.99 -8.83
C ASN A 558 19.15 -7.11 -10.04
N VAL A 559 18.17 -6.65 -10.80
CA VAL A 559 18.44 -5.72 -11.92
C VAL A 559 18.74 -4.34 -11.37
N GLN A 560 19.98 -3.91 -11.54
CA GLN A 560 20.49 -2.67 -10.99
C GLN A 560 20.05 -1.45 -11.80
N ILE A 561 19.72 -0.37 -11.09
CA ILE A 561 19.44 0.96 -11.63
C ILE A 561 20.51 1.89 -11.08
N THR A 562 21.22 2.59 -11.99
CA THR A 562 22.41 3.39 -11.64
C THR A 562 22.13 4.40 -10.54
N GLU A 563 21.00 5.11 -10.63
CA GLU A 563 20.59 6.12 -9.66
C GLU A 563 20.39 5.54 -8.25
N PHE A 564 19.83 4.34 -8.14
CA PHE A 564 19.65 3.67 -6.85
C PHE A 564 20.99 3.18 -6.27
N ILE A 565 21.89 2.70 -7.11
CA ILE A 565 23.25 2.31 -6.66
C ILE A 565 24.03 3.51 -6.15
N GLU A 566 23.99 4.64 -6.86
CA GLU A 566 24.64 5.91 -6.47
C GLU A 566 24.03 6.50 -5.19
N ASP A 567 22.74 6.23 -4.95
CA ASP A 567 22.04 6.61 -3.73
C ASP A 567 22.30 5.63 -2.56
N GLY A 568 22.97 4.49 -2.80
CA GLY A 568 23.23 3.48 -1.78
C GLY A 568 22.03 2.61 -1.42
N LEU A 569 21.00 2.59 -2.31
CA LEU A 569 19.76 1.84 -2.09
C LEU A 569 19.82 0.41 -2.66
N GLY A 570 20.76 0.14 -3.57
CA GLY A 570 20.86 -1.17 -4.24
C GLY A 570 19.68 -1.39 -5.21
N VAL A 571 19.01 -2.54 -5.07
CA VAL A 571 17.78 -2.89 -5.81
C VAL A 571 16.61 -2.83 -4.82
N PRO A 572 15.99 -1.66 -4.64
CA PRO A 572 14.99 -1.41 -3.60
C PRO A 572 13.66 -2.07 -3.90
N HIS A 573 12.76 -2.02 -2.91
CA HIS A 573 11.38 -2.48 -2.99
C HIS A 573 10.68 -2.00 -4.27
N VAL A 574 9.97 -2.90 -4.96
CA VAL A 574 9.22 -2.74 -6.21
C VAL A 574 10.04 -2.31 -7.43
N ALA A 575 11.36 -2.46 -7.42
CA ALA A 575 12.22 -2.16 -8.57
C ALA A 575 11.91 -3.01 -9.81
N ASN A 576 11.22 -4.13 -9.64
CA ASN A 576 10.81 -5.06 -10.71
C ASN A 576 9.55 -4.60 -11.48
N ALA A 577 8.74 -3.71 -10.93
CA ALA A 577 7.46 -3.31 -11.53
C ALA A 577 7.56 -2.90 -13.02
N PRO A 578 8.57 -2.09 -13.46
CA PRO A 578 8.71 -1.75 -14.87
C PRO A 578 9.05 -2.94 -15.77
N ALA A 579 9.66 -3.99 -15.23
CA ALA A 579 9.96 -5.21 -16.00
C ALA A 579 8.69 -6.09 -16.16
N VAL A 580 7.79 -6.06 -15.19
CA VAL A 580 6.52 -6.81 -15.25
C VAL A 580 5.50 -6.10 -16.14
N PHE A 581 5.18 -4.84 -15.84
CA PHE A 581 4.08 -4.11 -16.50
C PHE A 581 4.53 -3.31 -17.73
N GLY A 582 5.84 -3.15 -17.94
CA GLY A 582 6.40 -2.22 -18.91
C GLY A 582 6.52 -0.79 -18.34
N PRO A 583 7.51 0.02 -18.80
CA PRO A 583 7.79 1.34 -18.25
C PRO A 583 6.68 2.37 -18.52
N ASP A 584 5.81 2.12 -19.50
CA ASP A 584 4.72 3.01 -19.87
C ASP A 584 3.41 2.71 -19.10
N TYR A 585 3.32 1.56 -18.43
CA TYR A 585 2.12 1.06 -17.79
C TYR A 585 2.23 1.00 -16.26
N THR A 586 3.29 1.55 -15.68
CA THR A 586 3.49 1.60 -14.24
C THR A 586 3.34 3.01 -13.70
N ALA A 587 2.79 3.14 -12.48
CA ALA A 587 2.79 4.40 -11.74
C ALA A 587 4.17 4.77 -11.19
N ALA A 588 5.11 3.82 -11.12
CA ALA A 588 6.48 4.11 -10.75
C ALA A 588 7.10 5.00 -11.84
N LYS A 589 7.91 5.98 -11.43
CA LYS A 589 8.92 6.56 -12.32
C LYS A 589 9.84 5.41 -12.74
N ALA A 590 9.35 4.64 -13.72
CA ALA A 590 10.17 3.66 -14.39
C ALA A 590 11.35 4.43 -14.91
N GLY A 591 12.42 4.35 -14.18
CA GLY A 591 13.59 5.15 -14.46
C GLY A 591 13.96 5.04 -15.93
N PRO A 592 14.66 6.01 -16.47
CA PRO A 592 15.15 5.97 -17.86
C PRO A 592 15.81 4.63 -18.21
N SER A 593 16.25 3.87 -17.19
CA SER A 593 16.91 2.57 -17.35
C SER A 593 16.08 1.54 -18.13
N TYR A 594 14.76 1.43 -17.87
CA TYR A 594 13.89 0.47 -18.57
C TYR A 594 13.43 0.95 -19.96
N ARG A 595 13.72 2.22 -20.31
CA ARG A 595 13.62 2.72 -21.69
C ARG A 595 14.95 2.68 -22.43
N THR A 596 16.04 2.27 -21.75
CA THR A 596 17.41 2.23 -22.27
C THR A 596 18.09 0.89 -21.94
N TYR A 597 19.08 0.87 -21.03
CA TYR A 597 19.94 -0.28 -20.81
C TYR A 597 19.26 -1.46 -20.11
N ASN A 598 18.22 -1.27 -19.29
CA ASN A 598 17.44 -2.36 -18.69
C ASN A 598 16.22 -2.80 -19.52
N ALA A 599 15.94 -2.17 -20.66
CA ALA A 599 14.85 -2.56 -21.56
C ALA A 599 14.84 -4.05 -21.94
N PRO A 600 16.00 -4.73 -22.14
CA PRO A 600 16.03 -6.16 -22.45
C PRO A 600 15.44 -7.06 -21.35
N MET A 601 15.33 -6.58 -20.11
CA MET A 601 14.73 -7.37 -19.01
C MET A 601 13.19 -7.45 -19.10
N ILE A 602 12.53 -6.52 -19.79
CA ILE A 602 11.07 -6.49 -19.89
C ILE A 602 10.54 -7.79 -20.53
N PRO A 603 10.91 -8.19 -21.77
CA PRO A 603 10.40 -9.41 -22.37
C PRO A 603 10.81 -10.67 -21.60
N VAL A 604 11.96 -10.67 -20.93
CA VAL A 604 12.40 -11.78 -20.10
C VAL A 604 11.44 -12.00 -18.91
N VAL A 605 11.20 -10.97 -18.14
CA VAL A 605 10.32 -11.07 -16.95
C VAL A 605 8.88 -11.32 -17.37
N GLN A 606 8.36 -10.55 -18.34
CA GLN A 606 7.00 -10.73 -18.82
C GLN A 606 6.73 -12.15 -19.33
N SER A 607 7.69 -12.79 -20.02
CA SER A 607 7.50 -14.14 -20.52
C SER A 607 7.26 -15.17 -19.42
N TYR A 608 7.97 -15.09 -18.30
CA TYR A 608 7.77 -15.97 -17.16
C TYR A 608 6.41 -15.74 -16.49
N TRP A 609 6.03 -14.46 -16.26
CA TRP A 609 4.73 -14.11 -15.68
C TRP A 609 3.57 -14.55 -16.56
N ILE A 610 3.61 -14.23 -17.85
CA ILE A 610 2.58 -14.63 -18.82
C ILE A 610 2.51 -16.15 -18.93
N SER A 611 3.68 -16.84 -18.95
CA SER A 611 3.70 -18.30 -18.97
C SER A 611 3.03 -18.91 -17.75
N PHE A 612 3.28 -18.35 -16.55
CA PHE A 612 2.62 -18.79 -15.33
C PHE A 612 1.11 -18.50 -15.36
N VAL A 613 0.70 -17.30 -15.78
CA VAL A 613 -0.72 -16.95 -15.90
C VAL A 613 -1.45 -17.89 -16.84
N ARG A 614 -0.84 -18.26 -17.98
CA ARG A 614 -1.46 -19.12 -18.99
C ARG A 614 -1.45 -20.61 -18.65
N ASN A 615 -0.40 -21.06 -17.99
CA ASN A 615 -0.10 -22.49 -17.87
C ASN A 615 0.08 -22.99 -16.45
N LEU A 616 0.01 -22.11 -15.43
CA LEU A 616 0.40 -22.41 -14.05
C LEU A 616 1.85 -22.94 -13.93
N ASP A 617 2.70 -22.57 -14.90
CA ASP A 617 4.10 -22.98 -15.01
C ASP A 617 4.89 -21.87 -15.74
N PRO A 618 5.87 -21.23 -15.10
CA PRO A 618 6.61 -20.11 -15.71
C PRO A 618 7.52 -20.54 -16.86
N ASN A 619 7.76 -21.84 -17.06
CA ASN A 619 8.76 -22.35 -17.99
C ASN A 619 8.24 -22.60 -19.40
N LYS A 620 6.93 -22.80 -19.60
CA LYS A 620 6.39 -23.27 -20.88
C LYS A 620 6.56 -22.27 -22.01
N ASP A 621 6.33 -21.00 -21.73
CA ASP A 621 6.41 -19.91 -22.72
C ASP A 621 7.55 -18.93 -22.39
N ARG A 622 8.58 -19.36 -21.63
CA ARG A 622 9.70 -18.49 -21.23
C ARG A 622 10.48 -17.96 -22.43
N TYR A 623 11.09 -16.79 -22.26
CA TYR A 623 11.89 -16.16 -23.30
C TYR A 623 13.06 -17.07 -23.74
N GLU A 624 13.29 -17.16 -25.05
CA GLU A 624 14.33 -18.02 -25.61
C GLU A 624 15.72 -17.67 -25.07
N GLY A 625 16.49 -18.67 -24.65
CA GLY A 625 17.83 -18.52 -24.10
C GLY A 625 17.86 -18.20 -22.60
N THR A 626 16.72 -18.06 -21.93
CA THR A 626 16.67 -17.91 -20.47
C THR A 626 16.73 -19.28 -19.78
N PRO A 627 17.23 -19.33 -18.51
CA PRO A 627 17.31 -20.59 -17.77
C PRO A 627 15.91 -21.20 -17.54
N GLN A 628 15.87 -22.51 -17.39
CA GLN A 628 14.72 -23.16 -16.80
C GLN A 628 14.64 -22.74 -15.33
N TRP A 629 13.47 -22.24 -14.91
CA TRP A 629 13.24 -21.88 -13.53
C TRP A 629 12.96 -23.15 -12.72
N GLU A 630 13.90 -23.50 -11.83
CA GLU A 630 13.77 -24.65 -10.95
C GLU A 630 12.78 -24.32 -9.82
N THR A 631 12.05 -25.33 -9.37
CA THR A 631 11.12 -25.17 -8.23
C THR A 631 11.88 -24.99 -6.93
N TRP A 632 11.23 -24.43 -5.91
CA TRP A 632 11.83 -24.11 -4.61
C TRP A 632 12.56 -25.30 -3.97
N GLY A 633 11.88 -26.41 -3.77
CA GLY A 633 12.46 -27.64 -3.25
C GLY A 633 13.19 -27.54 -1.91
N ASP A 634 13.83 -28.62 -1.48
CA ASP A 634 14.58 -28.69 -0.20
C ASP A 634 15.81 -27.76 -0.18
N ASP A 635 16.39 -27.49 -1.36
CA ASP A 635 17.56 -26.62 -1.52
C ASP A 635 17.21 -25.13 -1.55
N GLN A 636 15.91 -24.80 -1.52
CA GLN A 636 15.38 -23.43 -1.58
C GLN A 636 15.93 -22.66 -2.79
N HIS A 637 15.72 -23.22 -3.99
CA HIS A 637 16.15 -22.63 -5.25
C HIS A 637 15.33 -21.40 -5.62
N ARG A 638 16.00 -20.36 -6.13
CA ARG A 638 15.36 -19.16 -6.67
C ARG A 638 16.06 -18.66 -7.94
N LEU A 639 15.28 -18.12 -8.87
CA LEU A 639 15.81 -17.48 -10.06
C LEU A 639 16.28 -16.07 -9.73
N VAL A 640 17.53 -15.75 -10.01
CA VAL A 640 18.06 -14.40 -9.92
C VAL A 640 17.87 -13.70 -11.26
N PHE A 641 17.05 -12.65 -11.25
CA PHE A 641 16.96 -11.75 -12.40
C PHE A 641 18.08 -10.72 -12.35
N GLU A 642 18.96 -10.76 -13.30
CA GLU A 642 20.08 -9.85 -13.44
C GLU A 642 20.32 -9.55 -14.93
N LEU A 643 20.63 -8.31 -15.26
CA LEU A 643 20.82 -7.91 -16.66
C LEU A 643 21.90 -8.76 -17.33
N ASN A 644 21.52 -9.51 -18.37
CA ASN A 644 22.38 -10.43 -19.13
C ASN A 644 22.96 -11.63 -18.35
N ASN A 645 22.47 -11.92 -17.14
CA ASN A 645 23.01 -12.99 -16.30
C ASN A 645 21.93 -13.61 -15.39
N ASN A 646 20.81 -14.03 -15.97
CA ASN A 646 19.80 -14.74 -15.18
C ASN A 646 20.32 -16.13 -14.80
N THR A 647 20.33 -16.45 -13.50
CA THR A 647 20.90 -17.70 -12.96
C THR A 647 20.04 -18.26 -11.84
N MET A 648 20.19 -19.56 -11.57
CA MET A 648 19.64 -20.16 -10.35
C MET A 648 20.62 -19.99 -9.18
N GLU A 649 20.11 -19.77 -7.99
CA GLU A 649 20.86 -19.81 -6.74
C GLU A 649 20.06 -20.53 -5.66
N SER A 650 20.74 -21.00 -4.59
CA SER A 650 20.08 -21.43 -3.36
C SER A 650 20.14 -20.31 -2.32
N VAL A 651 19.15 -20.23 -1.44
CA VAL A 651 19.19 -19.32 -0.29
C VAL A 651 20.38 -19.67 0.60
N ASP A 652 21.20 -18.69 0.93
CA ASP A 652 22.38 -18.90 1.80
C ASP A 652 21.97 -19.25 3.24
N GLN A 653 22.85 -20.03 3.93
CA GLN A 653 22.53 -20.51 5.27
C GLN A 653 22.35 -19.38 6.28
N GLY A 654 23.10 -18.30 6.15
CA GLY A 654 22.95 -17.15 7.05
C GLY A 654 21.59 -16.48 6.93
N GLN A 655 21.02 -16.41 5.71
CA GLN A 655 19.63 -15.91 5.51
C GLN A 655 18.60 -16.89 6.10
N LYS A 656 18.80 -18.21 5.92
CA LYS A 656 17.96 -19.24 6.53
C LYS A 656 17.93 -19.11 8.06
N ASP A 657 19.11 -18.98 8.67
CA ASP A 657 19.26 -18.86 10.14
C ASP A 657 18.57 -17.58 10.66
N ARG A 658 18.71 -16.46 9.96
CA ARG A 658 18.02 -15.21 10.33
C ARG A 658 16.51 -15.29 10.15
N CYS A 659 16.02 -15.92 9.08
CA CYS A 659 14.58 -16.12 8.88
C CYS A 659 14.00 -17.07 9.94
N GLN A 660 14.72 -18.10 10.37
CA GLN A 660 14.29 -18.93 11.48
C GLN A 660 14.17 -18.13 12.78
N ALA A 661 15.16 -17.26 13.08
CA ALA A 661 15.11 -16.41 14.26
C ALA A 661 13.90 -15.43 14.22
N TRP A 662 13.56 -14.88 13.05
CA TRP A 662 12.35 -14.06 12.91
C TRP A 662 11.07 -14.88 13.12
N LEU A 663 11.02 -16.11 12.63
CA LEU A 663 9.90 -17.01 12.86
C LEU A 663 9.76 -17.36 14.37
N ASP A 664 10.88 -17.56 15.07
CA ASP A 664 10.90 -17.80 16.53
C ASP A 664 10.43 -16.56 17.33
N MET A 665 10.50 -15.36 16.73
CA MET A 665 10.00 -14.10 17.30
C MET A 665 8.59 -13.72 16.81
N SER A 666 7.82 -14.65 16.19
CA SER A 666 6.50 -14.36 15.60
C SER A 666 5.51 -13.76 16.60
N ASP A 667 5.52 -14.19 17.85
CA ASP A 667 4.68 -13.60 18.92
C ASP A 667 4.99 -12.11 19.15
N SER A 668 6.27 -11.73 19.06
CA SER A 668 6.72 -10.34 19.23
C SER A 668 6.56 -9.50 17.95
N THR A 669 6.62 -10.12 16.78
CA THR A 669 6.34 -9.43 15.49
C THR A 669 4.88 -9.45 15.12
N LYS A 670 4.06 -10.31 15.76
CA LYS A 670 2.63 -10.51 15.45
C LYS A 670 2.41 -10.96 13.99
N GLN A 671 3.23 -11.87 13.51
CA GLN A 671 3.19 -12.36 12.12
C GLN A 671 2.79 -13.83 11.99
#